data_a2d41066393f30fd43f7512bba27fc9f
#
_entry.id   a2d41066393f30fd43f7512bba27fc9f
#
_cell.length_a   1.000
_cell.length_b   1.000
_cell.length_c   1.000
_cell.angle_alpha   90.00
_cell.angle_beta   90.00
_cell.angle_gamma   90.00
#
_symmetry.space_group_name_H-M   'P 1'
#
loop_
_entity.id
_entity.type
_entity.pdbx_description
1 polymer ?
#
loop_
_entity_poly.entity_id
_entity_poly.type
_entity_poly.pdbx_seq_one_letter_code
_entity_poly.pdbx_strand_id
1 'polypeptide(L)'
;MAKSASNQESSGQKIDPMMTTPKGPFKKWAFRLLAMLLVSGCVLGGLEGALRLIGFGDHPYFFQKRVFNKTEYWTENPGFLYRFMPRTQARSPRPVMFPVKKAENVVRIFVLGESAAMGDPEPAFGLAQVLRVLLRDRFPNKEFEVINTALTAINSHLILPLAHECVEKDADFLVVYMGNNEVVGPFGPGTVFGEHSPNLTTLKWGLALKKFRLGQLVDHLATTFATGSSANAWGGMAMFQEKQVSRDDPRLQAVYDYFQSQVRDLVSLPRRSGVPVFISTVPCNLRDSAPFASSVPSSLSDEDKQAWQAHYDQGVQLKKAGLLSEAFLHFQEAESLFSEHADLQFQLGQCLIQIGTPEEAPTHFLLARELDLLRFRADDRLNQVIRDASKGQISAGTHFLDAVQVFAEQSEYGLPGSDLFWDHVHLKYLGNYLLAKLYAENVATVLAMQNGGGTKQAVAWLGAEQCARRMGLTRWGQYQMTSTMFSRLNVPPFTGQSNRAEVNTVMAEEIRLLRMEPDQEKLKAMSDLYLATIQNDPGNWLLYDQHARFLKAVGDRENAVIQWKKVIELVPHHFMARYELGTLLKTSEVTVGLAERYLREAIELRPYIPQVHSELGLCLGRQNKYQDASESFQRAIELNPKDVNVHVNWAIALNLMKKNDEAIHRLEQALTVSTNSVPAHLNMARFLAPGKDWGRVRHHLNQVLRLDPDNAEAIEALGKVEAMTPGSASQ
;
A
#
# COMPACT_ATOMS: atom_id res chain seq x y z
N MET A 1 72.49 -20.48 -81.82
CA MET A 1 72.25 -19.94 -83.17
C MET A 1 71.15 -18.92 -83.04
N ALA A 2 71.49 -17.72 -83.06
CA ALA A 2 71.47 -16.74 -84.14
C ALA A 2 70.14 -16.05 -84.28
N LYS A 3 70.17 -14.76 -83.89
CA LYS A 3 69.78 -13.54 -84.60
C LYS A 3 68.28 -13.32 -84.83
N SER A 4 67.77 -12.15 -84.72
CA SER A 4 68.27 -10.79 -84.79
C SER A 4 67.26 -9.74 -84.33
N ALA A 5 67.82 -8.65 -83.98
CA ALA A 5 67.22 -7.36 -83.62
C ALA A 5 66.29 -6.74 -84.69
N SER A 6 65.38 -5.88 -84.29
CA SER A 6 65.37 -4.50 -84.84
C SER A 6 64.44 -3.56 -83.93
N ASN A 7 65.00 -2.37 -83.80
CA ASN A 7 64.39 -1.16 -83.15
C ASN A 7 63.07 -0.72 -83.78
N GLN A 8 62.20 -0.11 -83.01
CA GLN A 8 61.81 1.29 -83.28
C GLN A 8 60.99 1.92 -82.10
N GLU A 9 61.49 2.96 -81.55
CA GLU A 9 61.01 4.31 -81.20
C GLU A 9 59.68 4.50 -80.46
N SER A 10 59.86 4.97 -79.31
CA SER A 10 59.19 6.04 -78.53
C SER A 10 57.90 6.67 -79.04
N SER A 11 56.87 6.59 -78.27
CA SER A 11 55.99 7.71 -78.02
C SER A 11 55.47 7.65 -76.57
N GLY A 12 55.80 8.71 -75.82
CA GLY A 12 55.37 8.87 -74.42
C GLY A 12 53.93 9.08 -74.32
N GLN A 13 53.27 8.30 -73.54
CA GLN A 13 51.94 8.61 -73.00
C GLN A 13 51.99 8.85 -71.50
N LYS A 14 51.64 10.09 -71.11
CA LYS A 14 51.48 10.53 -69.70
C LYS A 14 50.50 9.60 -68.99
N ILE A 15 50.95 9.02 -67.89
CA ILE A 15 50.10 8.30 -66.96
C ILE A 15 49.39 9.41 -66.11
N ASP A 16 48.07 9.58 -66.29
CA ASP A 16 47.25 10.36 -65.42
C ASP A 16 47.09 9.63 -64.10
N PRO A 17 47.23 10.32 -62.95
CA PRO A 17 47.06 9.68 -61.65
C PRO A 17 45.58 9.57 -61.24
N MET A 18 45.27 8.41 -60.71
CA MET A 18 44.14 8.16 -59.82
C MET A 18 42.72 8.31 -60.35
N MET A 19 42.16 7.24 -60.81
CA MET A 19 40.74 6.98 -60.66
C MET A 19 40.41 6.88 -59.16
N THR A 20 39.85 7.95 -58.58
CA THR A 20 39.14 7.88 -57.31
C THR A 20 37.88 7.01 -57.50
N THR A 21 37.89 5.82 -56.93
CA THR A 21 36.68 4.97 -56.83
C THR A 21 35.55 5.75 -56.25
N PRO A 22 34.34 5.83 -56.85
CA PRO A 22 33.23 6.52 -56.29
C PRO A 22 32.86 5.86 -54.94
N LYS A 23 32.97 6.60 -53.83
CA LYS A 23 32.48 6.13 -52.54
C LYS A 23 31.00 5.81 -52.69
N GLY A 24 30.63 4.51 -52.72
CA GLY A 24 29.29 4.02 -53.04
C GLY A 24 28.19 4.69 -52.20
N PRO A 25 27.00 4.76 -52.73
CA PRO A 25 25.85 5.45 -52.10
C PRO A 25 25.62 4.96 -50.65
N PHE A 26 26.00 3.75 -50.32
CA PHE A 26 25.87 3.12 -49.00
C PHE A 26 26.64 3.90 -47.88
N LYS A 27 27.89 4.36 -48.14
CA LYS A 27 28.65 5.15 -47.15
C LYS A 27 28.01 6.52 -46.86
N LYS A 28 27.41 7.14 -47.88
CA LYS A 28 26.70 8.42 -47.73
C LYS A 28 25.39 8.24 -46.95
N TRP A 29 24.67 7.16 -47.19
CA TRP A 29 23.45 6.82 -46.44
C TRP A 29 23.75 6.45 -44.98
N ALA A 30 24.77 5.63 -44.73
CA ALA A 30 25.22 5.28 -43.38
C ALA A 30 25.65 6.53 -42.57
N PHE A 31 26.39 7.44 -43.20
CA PHE A 31 26.78 8.72 -42.58
C PHE A 31 25.58 9.62 -42.27
N ARG A 32 24.61 9.73 -43.20
CA ARG A 32 23.39 10.50 -42.97
C ARG A 32 22.54 9.92 -41.83
N LEU A 33 22.42 8.60 -41.80
CA LEU A 33 21.70 7.89 -40.73
C LEU A 33 22.40 8.09 -39.37
N LEU A 34 23.72 7.97 -39.34
CA LEU A 34 24.51 8.23 -38.12
C LEU A 34 24.42 9.70 -37.68
N ALA A 35 24.48 10.64 -38.61
CA ALA A 35 24.30 12.07 -38.31
C ALA A 35 22.90 12.36 -37.80
N MET A 36 21.85 11.79 -38.39
CA MET A 36 20.47 11.92 -37.87
C MET A 36 20.36 11.36 -36.46
N LEU A 37 20.90 10.19 -36.17
CA LEU A 37 20.87 9.59 -34.85
C LEU A 37 21.63 10.44 -33.83
N LEU A 38 22.83 10.97 -34.19
CA LEU A 38 23.61 11.85 -33.30
C LEU A 38 22.91 13.17 -33.02
N VAL A 39 22.38 13.85 -34.05
CA VAL A 39 21.64 15.11 -33.89
C VAL A 39 20.39 14.89 -33.05
N SER A 40 19.60 13.85 -33.33
CA SER A 40 18.42 13.50 -32.54
C SER A 40 18.80 13.16 -31.10
N GLY A 41 19.87 12.42 -30.88
CA GLY A 41 20.41 12.10 -29.55
C GLY A 41 20.83 13.37 -28.78
N CYS A 42 21.52 14.31 -29.45
CA CYS A 42 21.91 15.61 -28.83
C CYS A 42 20.68 16.47 -28.48
N VAL A 43 19.69 16.53 -29.36
CA VAL A 43 18.43 17.29 -29.10
C VAL A 43 17.66 16.68 -27.94
N LEU A 44 17.46 15.36 -27.95
CA LEU A 44 16.76 14.65 -26.86
C LEU A 44 17.54 14.76 -25.54
N GLY A 45 18.87 14.60 -25.58
CA GLY A 45 19.74 14.76 -24.40
C GLY A 45 19.72 16.18 -23.83
N GLY A 46 19.73 17.18 -24.72
CA GLY A 46 19.61 18.60 -24.33
C GLY A 46 18.25 18.90 -23.67
N LEU A 47 17.16 18.35 -24.24
CA LEU A 47 15.81 18.52 -23.69
C LEU A 47 15.66 17.80 -22.34
N GLU A 48 16.18 16.58 -22.21
CA GLU A 48 16.23 15.85 -20.93
C GLU A 48 17.01 16.64 -19.88
N GLY A 49 18.17 17.22 -20.26
CA GLY A 49 18.98 18.07 -19.37
C GLY A 49 18.23 19.33 -18.94
N ALA A 50 17.54 20.00 -19.86
CA ALA A 50 16.73 21.17 -19.56
C ALA A 50 15.59 20.85 -18.60
N LEU A 51 14.85 19.75 -18.84
CA LEU A 51 13.78 19.29 -17.94
C LEU A 51 14.29 18.99 -16.52
N ARG A 52 15.49 18.40 -16.41
CA ARG A 52 16.13 18.18 -15.09
C ARG A 52 16.53 19.47 -14.39
N LEU A 53 17.05 20.46 -15.12
CA LEU A 53 17.46 21.74 -14.57
C LEU A 53 16.28 22.55 -14.02
N ILE A 54 15.13 22.53 -14.70
CA ILE A 54 13.89 23.17 -14.23
C ILE A 54 13.15 22.36 -13.17
N GLY A 55 13.67 21.18 -12.77
CA GLY A 55 13.04 20.33 -11.76
C GLY A 55 11.77 19.60 -12.22
N PHE A 56 11.52 19.48 -13.55
CA PHE A 56 10.35 18.79 -14.07
C PHE A 56 10.43 17.28 -13.80
N GLY A 57 9.29 16.67 -13.39
CA GLY A 57 9.09 15.24 -13.25
C GLY A 57 9.63 14.67 -11.92
N ASP A 58 9.50 13.35 -11.75
CA ASP A 58 9.81 12.64 -10.52
C ASP A 58 11.09 11.81 -10.63
N HIS A 59 11.75 11.58 -9.49
CA HIS A 59 12.88 10.66 -9.42
C HIS A 59 12.39 9.21 -9.71
N PRO A 60 12.99 8.49 -10.67
CA PRO A 60 12.44 7.22 -11.16
C PRO A 60 12.77 6.01 -10.29
N TYR A 61 13.71 6.14 -9.36
CA TYR A 61 14.21 5.06 -8.51
C TYR A 61 13.61 5.12 -7.12
N PHE A 62 13.57 3.97 -6.43
CA PHE A 62 13.07 3.86 -5.07
C PHE A 62 14.01 4.53 -4.06
N PHE A 63 15.32 4.30 -4.20
CA PHE A 63 16.30 4.88 -3.28
C PHE A 63 16.85 6.21 -3.78
N GLN A 64 16.95 7.16 -2.87
CA GLN A 64 17.63 8.44 -3.09
C GLN A 64 18.62 8.72 -1.96
N LYS A 65 19.75 9.35 -2.29
CA LYS A 65 20.73 9.75 -1.29
C LYS A 65 20.31 11.02 -0.57
N ARG A 66 20.47 11.02 0.74
CA ARG A 66 20.35 12.20 1.59
C ARG A 66 21.52 12.26 2.57
N VAL A 67 21.90 13.46 2.97
CA VAL A 67 22.96 13.70 3.95
C VAL A 67 22.35 14.17 5.26
N PHE A 68 22.59 13.44 6.33
CA PHE A 68 22.20 13.83 7.69
C PHE A 68 23.45 13.78 8.58
N ASN A 69 23.70 14.85 9.33
CA ASN A 69 24.86 14.93 10.24
C ASN A 69 26.20 14.53 9.56
N LYS A 70 26.43 15.00 8.33
CA LYS A 70 27.62 14.73 7.50
C LYS A 70 27.76 13.26 7.03
N THR A 71 26.78 12.41 7.28
CA THR A 71 26.77 11.01 6.81
C THR A 71 25.76 10.85 5.67
N GLU A 72 26.13 10.13 4.63
CA GLU A 72 25.25 9.80 3.51
C GLU A 72 24.38 8.57 3.85
N TYR A 73 23.10 8.72 3.60
CA TYR A 73 22.12 7.65 3.76
C TYR A 73 21.33 7.41 2.47
N TRP A 74 20.92 6.18 2.27
CA TRP A 74 19.83 5.84 1.36
C TRP A 74 18.51 6.02 2.08
N THR A 75 17.56 6.69 1.43
CA THR A 75 16.19 6.89 1.91
C THR A 75 15.21 6.53 0.81
N GLU A 76 13.96 6.27 1.18
CA GLU A 76 12.89 6.05 0.20
C GLU A 76 12.59 7.33 -0.61
N ASN A 77 12.10 7.11 -1.83
CA ASN A 77 11.51 8.14 -2.68
C ASN A 77 9.98 8.11 -2.53
N PRO A 78 9.35 9.12 -1.92
CA PRO A 78 7.89 9.16 -1.76
C PRO A 78 7.12 9.10 -3.07
N GLY A 79 7.71 9.56 -4.17
CA GLY A 79 7.12 9.59 -5.51
C GLY A 79 7.40 8.35 -6.37
N PHE A 80 8.05 7.30 -5.83
CA PHE A 80 8.43 6.11 -6.61
C PHE A 80 7.28 5.50 -7.40
N LEU A 81 6.09 5.43 -6.80
CA LEU A 81 4.92 4.81 -7.43
C LEU A 81 4.30 5.64 -8.56
N TYR A 82 4.61 6.95 -8.69
CA TYR A 82 4.07 7.82 -9.75
C TYR A 82 4.46 7.37 -11.16
N ARG A 83 5.48 6.56 -11.27
CA ARG A 83 5.90 5.94 -12.53
C ARG A 83 4.94 4.84 -12.99
N PHE A 84 4.20 4.21 -12.06
CA PHE A 84 3.43 3.00 -12.29
C PHE A 84 1.91 3.21 -12.21
N MET A 85 1.47 4.25 -11.50
CA MET A 85 0.06 4.53 -11.24
C MET A 85 -0.19 6.04 -11.08
N PRO A 86 -1.45 6.52 -11.20
CA PRO A 86 -1.80 7.91 -10.98
C PRO A 86 -1.38 8.42 -9.58
N ARG A 87 -0.91 9.65 -9.49
CA ARG A 87 -0.45 10.27 -8.23
C ARG A 87 -1.52 10.28 -7.14
N THR A 88 -2.80 10.44 -7.53
CA THR A 88 -3.95 10.45 -6.61
C THR A 88 -4.23 9.08 -5.98
N GLN A 89 -3.74 8.01 -6.57
CA GLN A 89 -3.91 6.63 -6.11
C GLN A 89 -2.62 6.05 -5.50
N ALA A 90 -1.47 6.64 -5.81
CA ALA A 90 -0.17 6.17 -5.35
C ALA A 90 0.01 6.36 -3.85
N ARG A 91 0.43 5.31 -3.17
CA ARG A 91 0.75 5.36 -1.73
C ARG A 91 2.23 5.60 -1.53
N SER A 92 2.57 6.44 -0.55
CA SER A 92 3.96 6.67 -0.22
C SER A 92 4.57 5.45 0.47
N PRO A 93 5.82 5.09 0.15
CA PRO A 93 6.58 4.09 0.89
C PRO A 93 6.65 4.41 2.39
N ARG A 94 6.87 3.39 3.21
CA ARG A 94 7.26 3.58 4.61
C ARG A 94 8.66 4.18 4.70
N PRO A 95 8.99 4.90 5.77
CA PRO A 95 10.31 5.46 5.94
C PRO A 95 11.39 4.38 5.96
N VAL A 96 12.39 4.56 5.12
CA VAL A 96 13.58 3.71 5.00
C VAL A 96 14.80 4.59 5.18
N MET A 97 15.75 4.17 6.02
CA MET A 97 17.02 4.88 6.19
C MET A 97 18.12 3.89 6.59
N PHE A 98 19.17 3.85 5.79
CA PHE A 98 20.37 3.06 6.09
C PHE A 98 21.62 3.71 5.48
N PRO A 99 22.81 3.53 6.08
CA PRO A 99 24.03 4.15 5.59
C PRO A 99 24.39 3.73 4.17
N VAL A 100 24.89 4.67 3.35
CA VAL A 100 25.40 4.36 2.00
C VAL A 100 26.58 3.39 2.10
N LYS A 101 27.48 3.61 3.05
CA LYS A 101 28.60 2.70 3.32
C LYS A 101 28.20 1.70 4.41
N LYS A 102 28.09 0.42 4.03
CA LYS A 102 27.79 -0.67 4.97
C LYS A 102 29.02 -0.97 5.85
N ALA A 103 28.81 -1.18 7.17
CA ALA A 103 29.87 -1.62 8.06
C ALA A 103 30.15 -3.13 7.89
N GLU A 104 31.36 -3.58 8.24
CA GLU A 104 31.81 -4.97 7.99
C GLU A 104 31.02 -6.03 8.77
N ASN A 105 30.54 -5.70 9.99
CA ASN A 105 29.77 -6.61 10.84
C ASN A 105 28.26 -6.62 10.53
N VAL A 106 27.81 -5.79 9.58
CA VAL A 106 26.39 -5.64 9.21
C VAL A 106 26.00 -6.65 8.13
N VAL A 107 24.89 -7.33 8.38
CA VAL A 107 24.19 -8.16 7.38
C VAL A 107 22.96 -7.37 6.89
N ARG A 108 22.95 -6.99 5.61
CA ARG A 108 21.90 -6.18 5.00
C ARG A 108 20.91 -7.05 4.24
N ILE A 109 19.68 -7.08 4.68
CA ILE A 109 18.59 -7.90 4.12
C ILE A 109 17.48 -6.96 3.64
N PHE A 110 17.08 -7.10 2.38
CA PHE A 110 15.92 -6.39 1.86
C PHE A 110 14.72 -7.32 1.80
N VAL A 111 13.60 -6.86 2.38
CA VAL A 111 12.30 -7.53 2.29
C VAL A 111 11.48 -6.85 1.19
N LEU A 112 11.14 -7.63 0.18
CA LEU A 112 10.40 -7.21 -1.01
C LEU A 112 9.04 -7.91 -1.05
N GLY A 113 8.02 -7.21 -1.47
CA GLY A 113 6.68 -7.77 -1.63
C GLY A 113 5.59 -6.72 -1.56
N GLU A 114 4.41 -7.19 -1.28
CA GLU A 114 3.16 -6.45 -1.27
C GLU A 114 2.78 -6.02 0.17
N SER A 115 1.52 -5.62 0.39
CA SER A 115 1.04 -5.18 1.71
C SER A 115 1.23 -6.22 2.83
N ALA A 116 1.07 -7.51 2.52
CA ALA A 116 1.30 -8.58 3.49
C ALA A 116 2.79 -8.68 3.90
N ALA A 117 3.72 -8.58 2.94
CA ALA A 117 5.16 -8.51 3.22
C ALA A 117 5.54 -7.24 3.98
N MET A 118 4.86 -6.12 3.70
CA MET A 118 5.05 -4.86 4.43
C MET A 118 4.67 -4.99 5.89
N GLY A 119 3.75 -5.91 6.24
CA GLY A 119 3.24 -6.13 7.59
C GLY A 119 2.02 -5.24 7.91
N ASP A 120 1.17 -4.94 6.92
CA ASP A 120 -0.08 -4.22 7.15
C ASP A 120 -1.01 -5.03 8.08
N PRO A 121 -1.67 -4.42 9.09
CA PRO A 121 -1.82 -2.99 9.34
C PRO A 121 -0.67 -2.33 10.11
N GLU A 122 0.24 -3.09 10.75
CA GLU A 122 1.27 -2.54 11.61
C GLU A 122 2.66 -3.17 11.33
N PRO A 123 3.49 -2.53 10.48
CA PRO A 123 4.81 -3.05 10.11
C PRO A 123 5.78 -3.26 11.26
N ALA A 124 5.55 -2.61 12.41
CA ALA A 124 6.35 -2.83 13.62
C ALA A 124 6.28 -4.29 14.13
N PHE A 125 5.22 -5.02 13.74
CA PHE A 125 5.01 -6.44 14.11
C PHE A 125 4.92 -7.34 12.87
N GLY A 126 5.34 -6.83 11.70
CA GLY A 126 5.34 -7.54 10.42
C GLY A 126 6.61 -8.36 10.19
N LEU A 127 6.61 -9.07 9.04
CA LEU A 127 7.67 -9.98 8.59
C LEU A 127 9.09 -9.43 8.82
N ALA A 128 9.38 -8.21 8.37
CA ALA A 128 10.74 -7.66 8.42
C ALA A 128 11.26 -7.47 9.85
N GLN A 129 10.42 -7.00 10.77
CA GLN A 129 10.83 -6.78 12.16
C GLN A 129 10.95 -8.09 12.94
N VAL A 130 10.04 -9.04 12.72
CA VAL A 130 10.14 -10.39 13.32
C VAL A 130 11.41 -11.08 12.83
N LEU A 131 11.70 -11.04 11.53
CA LEU A 131 12.94 -11.58 10.95
C LEU A 131 14.19 -10.97 11.59
N ARG A 132 14.21 -9.66 11.77
CA ARG A 132 15.31 -8.94 12.41
C ARG A 132 15.54 -9.41 13.86
N VAL A 133 14.47 -9.53 14.64
CA VAL A 133 14.54 -9.94 16.04
C VAL A 133 15.05 -11.39 16.16
N LEU A 134 14.53 -12.30 15.34
CA LEU A 134 14.95 -13.71 15.32
C LEU A 134 16.43 -13.86 14.94
N LEU A 135 16.90 -13.14 13.92
CA LEU A 135 18.30 -13.21 13.49
C LEU A 135 19.25 -12.55 14.49
N ARG A 136 18.89 -11.43 15.10
CA ARG A 136 19.70 -10.80 16.17
C ARG A 136 19.85 -11.68 17.41
N ASP A 137 18.81 -12.40 17.79
CA ASP A 137 18.87 -13.35 18.88
C ASP A 137 19.81 -14.53 18.55
N ARG A 138 19.72 -15.02 17.32
CA ARG A 138 20.50 -16.16 16.84
C ARG A 138 22.00 -15.84 16.66
N PHE A 139 22.31 -14.59 16.24
CA PHE A 139 23.65 -14.13 15.93
C PHE A 139 23.99 -12.83 16.69
N PRO A 140 24.21 -12.89 18.02
CA PRO A 140 24.39 -11.70 18.86
C PRO A 140 25.64 -10.87 18.49
N ASN A 141 26.59 -11.45 17.75
CA ASN A 141 27.82 -10.78 17.32
C ASN A 141 27.70 -10.12 15.92
N LYS A 142 26.51 -10.19 15.28
CA LYS A 142 26.23 -9.56 13.99
C LYS A 142 25.14 -8.52 14.14
N GLU A 143 25.24 -7.46 13.37
CA GLU A 143 24.19 -6.47 13.25
C GLU A 143 23.37 -6.76 12.01
N PHE A 144 22.03 -6.67 12.11
CA PHE A 144 21.10 -6.94 11.01
C PHE A 144 20.35 -5.68 10.63
N GLU A 145 20.63 -5.19 9.42
CA GLU A 145 19.82 -4.16 8.74
C GLU A 145 18.76 -4.86 7.90
N VAL A 146 17.57 -5.12 8.46
CA VAL A 146 16.43 -5.67 7.72
C VAL A 146 15.57 -4.52 7.20
N ILE A 147 15.71 -4.23 5.91
CA ILE A 147 15.14 -3.07 5.25
C ILE A 147 13.85 -3.50 4.55
N ASN A 148 12.72 -2.99 5.04
CA ASN A 148 11.42 -3.29 4.46
C ASN A 148 11.12 -2.35 3.28
N THR A 149 11.22 -2.86 2.06
CA THR A 149 10.91 -2.14 0.82
C THR A 149 9.56 -2.55 0.23
N ALA A 150 8.81 -3.39 0.92
CA ALA A 150 7.48 -3.81 0.49
C ALA A 150 6.48 -2.64 0.48
N LEU A 151 5.54 -2.66 -0.47
CA LEU A 151 4.60 -1.57 -0.72
C LEU A 151 3.17 -2.11 -0.89
N THR A 152 2.19 -1.31 -0.49
CA THR A 152 0.77 -1.66 -0.66
C THR A 152 0.36 -1.57 -2.13
N ALA A 153 -0.47 -2.52 -2.59
CA ALA A 153 -1.13 -2.54 -3.89
C ALA A 153 -0.17 -2.56 -5.10
N ILE A 154 1.02 -3.11 -4.93
CA ILE A 154 1.98 -3.38 -6.02
C ILE A 154 1.97 -4.87 -6.37
N ASN A 155 2.64 -5.22 -7.47
CA ASN A 155 2.82 -6.58 -7.93
C ASN A 155 4.24 -6.81 -8.50
N SER A 156 4.49 -7.95 -9.13
CA SER A 156 5.81 -8.35 -9.64
C SER A 156 6.43 -7.33 -10.62
N HIS A 157 5.62 -6.57 -11.36
CA HIS A 157 6.10 -5.53 -12.28
C HIS A 157 6.88 -4.40 -11.59
N LEU A 158 6.59 -4.16 -10.31
CA LEU A 158 7.28 -3.16 -9.48
C LEU A 158 8.36 -3.81 -8.60
N ILE A 159 8.11 -5.04 -8.14
CA ILE A 159 9.01 -5.74 -7.22
C ILE A 159 10.33 -6.12 -7.92
N LEU A 160 10.30 -6.59 -9.16
CA LEU A 160 11.53 -6.95 -9.88
C LEU A 160 12.48 -5.74 -10.11
N PRO A 161 12.04 -4.59 -10.63
CA PRO A 161 12.88 -3.39 -10.70
C PRO A 161 13.46 -2.97 -9.34
N LEU A 162 12.67 -3.09 -8.27
CA LEU A 162 13.09 -2.77 -6.90
C LEU A 162 14.15 -3.77 -6.39
N ALA A 163 14.01 -5.06 -6.71
CA ALA A 163 15.00 -6.07 -6.38
C ALA A 163 16.38 -5.78 -7.03
N HIS A 164 16.39 -5.32 -8.27
CA HIS A 164 17.62 -4.86 -8.93
C HIS A 164 18.27 -3.67 -8.20
N GLU A 165 17.45 -2.69 -7.79
CA GLU A 165 17.96 -1.56 -7.02
C GLU A 165 18.53 -2.00 -5.65
N CYS A 166 17.88 -2.95 -4.95
CA CYS A 166 18.35 -3.48 -3.67
C CYS A 166 19.72 -4.16 -3.80
N VAL A 167 19.94 -4.94 -4.86
CA VAL A 167 21.25 -5.56 -5.15
C VAL A 167 22.35 -4.51 -5.25
N GLU A 168 22.08 -3.37 -5.90
CA GLU A 168 23.05 -2.26 -6.04
C GLU A 168 23.32 -1.51 -4.71
N LYS A 169 22.64 -1.84 -3.63
CA LYS A 169 22.77 -1.20 -2.30
C LYS A 169 23.43 -2.13 -1.28
N ASP A 170 24.39 -2.93 -1.73
CA ASP A 170 25.18 -3.87 -0.91
C ASP A 170 24.30 -4.87 -0.12
N ALA A 171 23.27 -5.41 -0.76
CA ALA A 171 22.45 -6.47 -0.19
C ALA A 171 23.28 -7.73 0.07
N ASP A 172 23.11 -8.34 1.24
CA ASP A 172 23.61 -9.69 1.52
C ASP A 172 22.55 -10.74 1.19
N PHE A 173 21.25 -10.38 1.34
CA PHE A 173 20.11 -11.26 1.07
C PHE A 173 18.91 -10.48 0.57
N LEU A 174 18.13 -11.11 -0.33
CA LEU A 174 16.79 -10.66 -0.71
C LEU A 174 15.75 -11.66 -0.18
N VAL A 175 14.74 -11.17 0.52
CA VAL A 175 13.57 -11.92 1.02
C VAL A 175 12.37 -11.45 0.22
N VAL A 176 11.69 -12.37 -0.49
CA VAL A 176 10.62 -12.04 -1.44
C VAL A 176 9.34 -12.79 -1.08
N TYR A 177 8.27 -12.03 -0.83
CA TYR A 177 6.93 -12.54 -0.57
C TYR A 177 5.92 -11.77 -1.42
N MET A 178 5.47 -12.35 -2.56
CA MET A 178 4.64 -11.67 -3.55
C MET A 178 3.75 -12.64 -4.33
N GLY A 179 2.62 -12.19 -4.84
CA GLY A 179 1.71 -12.94 -5.71
C GLY A 179 0.22 -12.64 -5.52
N ASN A 180 -0.19 -11.92 -4.46
CA ASN A 180 -1.60 -11.63 -4.20
C ASN A 180 -2.19 -10.60 -5.18
N ASN A 181 -1.39 -9.68 -5.68
CA ASN A 181 -1.87 -8.55 -6.48
C ASN A 181 -1.60 -8.68 -7.98
N GLU A 182 -1.27 -9.87 -8.50
CA GLU A 182 -0.91 -10.02 -9.91
C GLU A 182 -2.09 -9.69 -10.85
N VAL A 183 -3.33 -10.00 -10.42
CA VAL A 183 -4.55 -9.73 -11.18
C VAL A 183 -5.07 -8.31 -10.94
N VAL A 184 -5.04 -7.84 -9.69
CA VAL A 184 -5.67 -6.56 -9.27
C VAL A 184 -4.69 -5.40 -9.18
N GLY A 185 -3.41 -5.66 -9.12
CA GLY A 185 -2.34 -4.66 -9.08
C GLY A 185 -2.17 -3.91 -10.42
N PRO A 186 -1.20 -3.02 -10.52
CA PRO A 186 -0.95 -2.25 -11.74
C PRO A 186 -0.79 -3.15 -12.96
N PHE A 187 -1.45 -2.76 -14.06
CA PHE A 187 -1.44 -3.46 -15.37
C PHE A 187 -2.18 -4.80 -15.43
N GLY A 188 -2.71 -5.31 -14.32
CA GLY A 188 -3.54 -6.51 -14.30
C GLY A 188 -4.94 -6.29 -14.87
N PRO A 189 -5.68 -7.36 -15.25
CA PRO A 189 -7.03 -7.24 -15.83
C PRO A 189 -8.09 -6.75 -14.84
N GLY A 190 -7.88 -6.93 -13.53
CA GLY A 190 -8.76 -6.44 -12.46
C GLY A 190 -8.28 -5.11 -11.85
N THR A 191 -7.35 -4.40 -12.49
CA THR A 191 -6.74 -3.18 -11.94
C THR A 191 -7.70 -1.99 -11.89
N VAL A 192 -7.46 -1.12 -10.89
CA VAL A 192 -8.05 0.24 -10.80
C VAL A 192 -7.00 1.34 -11.03
N PHE A 193 -5.74 0.96 -11.21
CA PHE A 193 -4.58 1.86 -11.32
C PHE A 193 -4.27 2.32 -12.75
N GLY A 194 -5.19 2.12 -13.68
CA GLY A 194 -5.02 2.46 -15.08
C GLY A 194 -5.58 1.36 -15.99
N GLU A 195 -5.01 1.23 -17.17
CA GLU A 195 -5.43 0.22 -18.14
C GLU A 195 -4.64 -1.08 -17.98
N HIS A 196 -5.30 -2.21 -18.28
CA HIS A 196 -4.66 -3.49 -18.46
C HIS A 196 -3.64 -3.44 -19.60
N SER A 197 -2.45 -3.99 -19.41
CA SER A 197 -1.44 -4.09 -20.45
C SER A 197 -1.41 -5.50 -21.07
N PRO A 198 -1.84 -5.67 -22.31
CA PRO A 198 -1.89 -6.98 -22.97
C PRO A 198 -0.52 -7.47 -23.46
N ASN A 199 0.53 -6.63 -23.39
CA ASN A 199 1.86 -6.97 -23.93
C ASN A 199 2.99 -6.53 -22.98
N LEU A 200 3.73 -7.54 -22.47
CA LEU A 200 4.83 -7.32 -21.54
C LEU A 200 5.97 -6.48 -22.15
N THR A 201 6.25 -6.63 -23.45
CA THR A 201 7.33 -5.90 -24.11
C THR A 201 7.03 -4.41 -24.19
N THR A 202 5.82 -4.04 -24.60
CA THR A 202 5.37 -2.64 -24.63
C THR A 202 5.34 -2.04 -23.23
N LEU A 203 4.90 -2.81 -22.24
CA LEU A 203 4.91 -2.38 -20.85
C LEU A 203 6.34 -2.11 -20.36
N LYS A 204 7.27 -3.03 -20.58
CA LYS A 204 8.69 -2.85 -20.20
C LYS A 204 9.31 -1.62 -20.89
N TRP A 205 9.02 -1.39 -22.17
CA TRP A 205 9.48 -0.20 -22.88
C TRP A 205 8.85 1.10 -22.33
N GLY A 206 7.56 1.12 -22.10
CA GLY A 206 6.85 2.26 -21.51
C GLY A 206 7.43 2.64 -20.13
N LEU A 207 7.61 1.64 -19.26
CA LEU A 207 8.23 1.84 -17.94
C LEU A 207 9.71 2.27 -18.02
N ALA A 208 10.45 1.81 -19.05
CA ALA A 208 11.83 2.25 -19.29
C ALA A 208 11.88 3.72 -19.74
N LEU A 209 10.98 4.14 -20.62
CA LEU A 209 10.86 5.54 -21.06
C LEU A 209 10.51 6.48 -19.90
N LYS A 210 9.64 6.06 -18.97
CA LYS A 210 9.28 6.84 -17.77
C LYS A 210 10.44 7.01 -16.76
N LYS A 211 11.61 6.38 -16.99
CA LYS A 211 12.83 6.69 -16.23
C LYS A 211 13.44 8.04 -16.65
N PHE A 212 13.12 8.53 -17.84
CA PHE A 212 13.58 9.82 -18.36
C PHE A 212 12.52 10.90 -18.16
N ARG A 213 12.94 12.15 -17.89
CA ARG A 213 12.02 13.29 -17.74
C ARG A 213 11.21 13.54 -19.02
N LEU A 214 11.83 13.33 -20.17
CA LEU A 214 11.17 13.43 -21.45
C LEU A 214 10.04 12.39 -21.60
N GLY A 215 10.27 11.15 -21.20
CA GLY A 215 9.23 10.12 -21.18
C GLY A 215 8.08 10.45 -20.23
N GLN A 216 8.39 11.04 -19.07
CA GLN A 216 7.38 11.53 -18.12
C GLN A 216 6.60 12.72 -18.69
N LEU A 217 7.24 13.62 -19.46
CA LEU A 217 6.55 14.71 -20.14
C LEU A 217 5.56 14.20 -21.20
N VAL A 218 5.98 13.23 -22.01
CA VAL A 218 5.10 12.59 -23.02
C VAL A 218 3.91 11.93 -22.35
N ASP A 219 4.13 11.18 -21.26
CA ASP A 219 3.07 10.54 -20.48
C ASP A 219 2.12 11.56 -19.86
N HIS A 220 2.63 12.66 -19.32
CA HIS A 220 1.82 13.76 -18.77
C HIS A 220 0.95 14.42 -19.83
N LEU A 221 1.51 14.72 -21.01
CA LEU A 221 0.76 15.28 -22.13
C LEU A 221 -0.29 14.30 -22.63
N ALA A 222 0.07 13.03 -22.84
CA ALA A 222 -0.86 12.00 -23.29
C ALA A 222 -2.05 11.84 -22.33
N THR A 223 -1.80 11.80 -21.03
CA THR A 223 -2.86 11.72 -20.01
C THR A 223 -3.71 12.98 -19.94
N THR A 224 -3.11 14.16 -20.07
CA THR A 224 -3.86 15.45 -20.08
C THR A 224 -4.80 15.57 -21.27
N PHE A 225 -4.38 15.09 -22.45
CA PHE A 225 -5.22 15.16 -23.66
C PHE A 225 -6.22 13.99 -23.79
N ALA A 226 -5.92 12.82 -23.22
CA ALA A 226 -6.79 11.64 -23.32
C ALA A 226 -7.91 11.62 -22.29
N THR A 227 -7.72 12.23 -21.14
CA THR A 227 -8.67 12.17 -20.02
C THR A 227 -9.27 13.53 -19.73
N GLY A 228 -10.52 13.73 -20.17
CA GLY A 228 -11.38 14.77 -19.61
C GLY A 228 -11.84 14.46 -18.17
N SER A 229 -11.35 13.40 -17.52
CA SER A 229 -11.67 13.02 -16.15
C SER A 229 -10.39 12.87 -15.33
N SER A 230 -10.27 13.65 -14.27
CA SER A 230 -9.27 13.41 -13.21
C SER A 230 -9.44 11.98 -12.66
N ALA A 231 -8.38 11.18 -12.66
CA ALA A 231 -8.40 9.88 -11.98
C ALA A 231 -8.88 10.06 -10.54
N ASN A 232 -9.89 9.29 -10.14
CA ASN A 232 -10.43 9.36 -8.79
C ASN A 232 -9.31 9.12 -7.76
N ALA A 233 -9.35 9.85 -6.66
CA ALA A 233 -8.46 9.59 -5.53
C ALA A 233 -8.68 8.16 -5.01
N TRP A 234 -7.67 7.61 -4.33
CA TRP A 234 -7.78 6.28 -3.74
C TRP A 234 -8.98 6.18 -2.78
N GLY A 235 -9.97 5.40 -3.16
CA GLY A 235 -11.20 5.16 -2.40
C GLY A 235 -11.22 3.82 -1.63
N GLY A 236 -10.05 3.16 -1.47
CA GLY A 236 -9.97 1.84 -0.83
C GLY A 236 -10.34 0.68 -1.76
N MET A 237 -10.55 -0.48 -1.18
CA MET A 237 -10.85 -1.72 -1.93
C MET A 237 -12.23 -1.70 -2.60
N ALA A 238 -13.14 -0.82 -2.20
CA ALA A 238 -14.45 -0.64 -2.86
C ALA A 238 -14.33 -0.31 -4.35
N MET A 239 -13.22 0.30 -4.78
CA MET A 239 -12.97 0.62 -6.20
C MET A 239 -12.90 -0.61 -7.10
N PHE A 240 -12.62 -1.79 -6.55
CA PHE A 240 -12.49 -3.04 -7.30
C PHE A 240 -13.80 -3.78 -7.52
N GLN A 241 -14.92 -3.40 -6.90
CA GLN A 241 -16.18 -4.15 -6.94
C GLN A 241 -16.66 -4.50 -8.35
N GLU A 242 -16.44 -3.60 -9.31
CA GLU A 242 -16.80 -3.79 -10.71
C GLU A 242 -15.66 -4.41 -11.57
N LYS A 243 -14.50 -4.68 -10.95
CA LYS A 243 -13.31 -5.21 -11.64
C LYS A 243 -13.22 -6.74 -11.54
N GLN A 244 -14.35 -7.40 -11.79
CA GLN A 244 -14.47 -8.85 -11.73
C GLN A 244 -13.73 -9.53 -12.88
N VAL A 245 -13.04 -10.63 -12.57
CA VAL A 245 -12.27 -11.44 -13.52
C VAL A 245 -12.56 -12.91 -13.25
N SER A 246 -13.28 -13.57 -14.18
CA SER A 246 -13.62 -14.98 -14.07
C SER A 246 -12.38 -15.87 -14.20
N ARG A 247 -12.47 -17.11 -13.71
CA ARG A 247 -11.42 -18.12 -13.84
C ARG A 247 -10.97 -18.37 -15.28
N ASP A 248 -11.91 -18.31 -16.21
CA ASP A 248 -11.71 -18.59 -17.64
C ASP A 248 -11.43 -17.33 -18.46
N ASP A 249 -11.21 -16.18 -17.82
CA ASP A 249 -10.90 -14.95 -18.52
C ASP A 249 -9.57 -15.10 -19.28
N PRO A 250 -9.58 -14.94 -20.62
CA PRO A 250 -8.38 -15.14 -21.43
C PRO A 250 -7.22 -14.19 -21.07
N ARG A 251 -7.52 -13.05 -20.43
CA ARG A 251 -6.51 -12.10 -19.96
C ARG A 251 -5.64 -12.67 -18.83
N LEU A 252 -6.12 -13.67 -18.08
CA LEU A 252 -5.36 -14.33 -17.01
C LEU A 252 -4.13 -15.06 -17.56
N GLN A 253 -4.19 -15.59 -18.79
CA GLN A 253 -3.01 -16.25 -19.37
C GLN A 253 -1.81 -15.28 -19.45
N ALA A 254 -2.05 -14.04 -19.86
CA ALA A 254 -1.02 -13.01 -19.90
C ALA A 254 -0.46 -12.70 -18.49
N VAL A 255 -1.31 -12.67 -17.45
CA VAL A 255 -0.87 -12.47 -16.06
C VAL A 255 0.10 -13.57 -15.64
N TYR A 256 -0.25 -14.83 -15.87
CA TYR A 256 0.61 -15.97 -15.50
C TYR A 256 1.93 -15.97 -16.29
N ASP A 257 1.90 -15.68 -17.58
CA ASP A 257 3.10 -15.59 -18.41
C ASP A 257 4.03 -14.45 -17.95
N TYR A 258 3.45 -13.31 -17.58
CA TYR A 258 4.18 -12.16 -17.06
C TYR A 258 4.80 -12.47 -15.70
N PHE A 259 4.00 -13.01 -14.79
CA PHE A 259 4.48 -13.41 -13.47
C PHE A 259 5.60 -14.45 -13.58
N GLN A 260 5.44 -15.45 -14.44
CA GLN A 260 6.49 -16.45 -14.70
C GLN A 260 7.79 -15.81 -15.22
N SER A 261 7.68 -14.85 -16.14
CA SER A 261 8.86 -14.10 -16.64
C SER A 261 9.52 -13.29 -15.51
N GLN A 262 8.73 -12.60 -14.69
CA GLN A 262 9.26 -11.79 -13.59
C GLN A 262 9.92 -12.67 -12.50
N VAL A 263 9.28 -13.78 -12.13
CA VAL A 263 9.84 -14.72 -11.15
C VAL A 263 11.13 -15.35 -11.67
N ARG A 264 11.17 -15.77 -12.95
CA ARG A 264 12.41 -16.29 -13.56
C ARG A 264 13.55 -15.28 -13.56
N ASP A 265 13.26 -14.02 -13.87
CA ASP A 265 14.25 -12.94 -13.82
C ASP A 265 14.75 -12.75 -12.38
N LEU A 266 13.85 -12.75 -11.39
CA LEU A 266 14.16 -12.59 -9.98
C LEU A 266 15.04 -13.75 -9.44
N VAL A 267 14.65 -15.01 -9.68
CA VAL A 267 15.43 -16.18 -9.21
C VAL A 267 16.76 -16.36 -9.96
N SER A 268 16.96 -15.64 -11.06
CA SER A 268 18.25 -15.59 -11.78
C SER A 268 19.22 -14.55 -11.22
N LEU A 269 18.77 -13.64 -10.35
CA LEU A 269 19.59 -12.57 -9.78
C LEU A 269 20.87 -13.08 -9.09
N PRO A 270 20.84 -14.16 -8.28
CA PRO A 270 22.04 -14.64 -7.61
C PRO A 270 23.18 -14.98 -8.56
N ARG A 271 22.89 -15.52 -9.75
CA ARG A 271 23.91 -15.82 -10.77
C ARG A 271 24.63 -14.59 -11.29
N ARG A 272 23.94 -13.43 -11.29
CA ARG A 272 24.49 -12.17 -11.85
C ARG A 272 25.12 -11.29 -10.79
N SER A 273 24.58 -11.33 -9.57
CA SER A 273 24.97 -10.41 -8.49
C SER A 273 25.72 -11.08 -7.34
N GLY A 274 25.64 -12.40 -7.22
CA GLY A 274 26.14 -13.13 -6.04
C GLY A 274 25.24 -13.00 -4.79
N VAL A 275 24.13 -12.24 -4.86
CA VAL A 275 23.22 -12.01 -3.73
C VAL A 275 22.16 -13.11 -3.66
N PRO A 276 22.12 -13.95 -2.60
CA PRO A 276 21.12 -14.98 -2.45
C PRO A 276 19.69 -14.41 -2.37
N VAL A 277 18.75 -15.10 -3.03
CA VAL A 277 17.32 -14.77 -3.05
C VAL A 277 16.53 -15.86 -2.35
N PHE A 278 15.75 -15.49 -1.34
CA PHE A 278 14.79 -16.34 -0.68
C PHE A 278 13.39 -15.95 -1.17
N ILE A 279 12.68 -16.88 -1.77
CA ILE A 279 11.33 -16.67 -2.30
C ILE A 279 10.40 -17.75 -1.78
N SER A 280 9.19 -17.37 -1.37
CA SER A 280 8.20 -18.31 -0.88
C SER A 280 6.91 -18.31 -1.68
N THR A 281 6.17 -19.43 -1.62
CA THR A 281 4.75 -19.47 -1.97
C THR A 281 3.95 -18.55 -1.04
N VAL A 282 2.72 -18.23 -1.45
CA VAL A 282 1.88 -17.21 -0.79
C VAL A 282 0.61 -17.87 -0.26
N PRO A 283 0.53 -18.17 1.06
CA PRO A 283 -0.69 -18.64 1.71
C PRO A 283 -1.73 -17.52 1.81
N CYS A 284 -3.00 -17.92 1.93
CA CYS A 284 -4.11 -17.02 2.15
C CYS A 284 -5.10 -17.61 3.16
N ASN A 285 -6.02 -16.78 3.67
CA ASN A 285 -7.13 -17.23 4.50
C ASN A 285 -8.13 -18.01 3.64
N LEU A 286 -8.17 -19.30 3.82
CA LEU A 286 -9.08 -20.20 3.12
C LEU A 286 -10.36 -20.44 3.94
N ARG A 287 -10.18 -20.75 5.24
CA ARG A 287 -11.26 -21.20 6.13
C ARG A 287 -12.26 -20.10 6.48
N ASP A 288 -11.78 -18.89 6.76
CA ASP A 288 -12.59 -17.86 7.40
C ASP A 288 -12.78 -16.58 6.55
N SER A 289 -12.28 -16.54 5.30
CA SER A 289 -12.52 -15.45 4.35
C SER A 289 -13.37 -15.94 3.18
N ALA A 290 -14.68 -15.69 3.24
CA ALA A 290 -15.59 -15.99 2.14
C ALA A 290 -15.15 -15.27 0.84
N PRO A 291 -15.50 -15.81 -0.33
CA PRO A 291 -15.30 -15.11 -1.62
C PRO A 291 -15.93 -13.72 -1.63
N PHE A 292 -15.31 -12.84 -2.38
CA PHE A 292 -15.80 -11.46 -2.52
C PHE A 292 -16.92 -11.34 -3.54
N ALA A 293 -16.89 -12.17 -4.58
CA ALA A 293 -17.90 -12.14 -5.63
C ALA A 293 -18.05 -13.52 -6.30
N SER A 294 -19.29 -13.83 -6.65
CA SER A 294 -19.68 -15.07 -7.32
C SER A 294 -20.72 -14.77 -8.39
N SER A 295 -20.79 -15.58 -9.43
CA SER A 295 -21.83 -15.44 -10.44
C SER A 295 -22.36 -16.79 -10.89
N VAL A 296 -23.63 -16.82 -11.26
CA VAL A 296 -24.24 -17.97 -11.95
C VAL A 296 -24.11 -17.74 -13.46
N PRO A 297 -23.58 -18.70 -14.24
CA PRO A 297 -23.39 -18.51 -15.67
C PRO A 297 -24.69 -18.27 -16.42
N SER A 298 -24.59 -17.46 -17.45
CA SER A 298 -25.70 -17.21 -18.38
C SER A 298 -26.11 -18.44 -19.19
N SER A 299 -25.27 -19.49 -19.24
CA SER A 299 -25.50 -20.73 -19.99
C SER A 299 -26.54 -21.68 -19.35
N LEU A 300 -26.87 -21.52 -18.06
CA LEU A 300 -27.95 -22.27 -17.43
C LEU A 300 -29.32 -21.81 -17.96
N SER A 301 -30.26 -22.76 -18.08
CA SER A 301 -31.66 -22.41 -18.35
C SER A 301 -32.24 -21.56 -17.22
N ASP A 302 -33.28 -20.80 -17.48
CA ASP A 302 -33.92 -19.97 -16.44
C ASP A 302 -34.56 -20.85 -15.34
N GLU A 303 -35.01 -22.04 -15.68
CA GLU A 303 -35.56 -23.04 -14.77
C GLU A 303 -34.46 -23.57 -13.83
N ASP A 304 -33.31 -23.97 -14.39
CA ASP A 304 -32.15 -24.43 -13.59
C ASP A 304 -31.59 -23.34 -12.70
N LYS A 305 -31.54 -22.08 -13.17
CA LYS A 305 -31.13 -20.91 -12.35
C LYS A 305 -32.08 -20.72 -11.16
N GLN A 306 -33.39 -20.83 -11.39
CA GLN A 306 -34.37 -20.70 -10.31
C GLN A 306 -34.26 -21.85 -9.31
N ALA A 307 -34.12 -23.09 -9.79
CA ALA A 307 -33.92 -24.25 -8.95
C ALA A 307 -32.64 -24.15 -8.12
N TRP A 308 -31.54 -23.78 -8.78
CA TRP A 308 -30.25 -23.52 -8.12
C TRP A 308 -30.38 -22.47 -7.01
N GLN A 309 -30.98 -21.31 -7.32
CA GLN A 309 -31.17 -20.23 -6.35
C GLN A 309 -32.04 -20.67 -5.18
N ALA A 310 -33.12 -21.41 -5.44
CA ALA A 310 -33.99 -21.92 -4.39
C ALA A 310 -33.23 -22.83 -3.40
N HIS A 311 -32.45 -23.78 -3.93
CA HIS A 311 -31.64 -24.68 -3.09
C HIS A 311 -30.55 -23.90 -2.33
N TYR A 312 -29.86 -22.99 -2.99
CA TYR A 312 -28.83 -22.16 -2.35
C TYR A 312 -29.42 -21.32 -1.21
N ASP A 313 -30.52 -20.60 -1.45
CA ASP A 313 -31.17 -19.76 -0.44
C ASP A 313 -31.72 -20.57 0.74
N GLN A 314 -32.29 -21.76 0.46
CA GLN A 314 -32.77 -22.67 1.49
C GLN A 314 -31.58 -23.20 2.34
N GLY A 315 -30.46 -23.55 1.72
CA GLY A 315 -29.23 -23.93 2.42
C GLY A 315 -28.72 -22.81 3.35
N VAL A 316 -28.70 -21.57 2.87
CA VAL A 316 -28.30 -20.40 3.69
C VAL A 316 -29.25 -20.20 4.88
N GLN A 317 -30.56 -20.34 4.68
CA GLN A 317 -31.55 -20.22 5.76
C GLN A 317 -31.41 -21.32 6.82
N LEU A 318 -31.26 -22.55 6.39
CA LEU A 318 -31.07 -23.71 7.27
C LEU A 318 -29.78 -23.62 8.08
N LYS A 319 -28.67 -23.17 7.42
CA LYS A 319 -27.39 -22.91 8.11
C LYS A 319 -27.55 -21.84 9.20
N LYS A 320 -28.23 -20.75 8.92
CA LYS A 320 -28.54 -19.72 9.92
C LYS A 320 -29.42 -20.22 11.07
N ALA A 321 -30.27 -21.19 10.81
CA ALA A 321 -31.07 -21.86 11.83
C ALA A 321 -30.30 -22.92 12.63
N GLY A 322 -29.05 -23.22 12.29
CA GLY A 322 -28.24 -24.26 12.92
C GLY A 322 -28.51 -25.69 12.43
N LEU A 323 -29.35 -25.86 11.39
CA LEU A 323 -29.71 -27.16 10.79
C LEU A 323 -28.68 -27.52 9.71
N LEU A 324 -27.45 -27.81 10.14
CA LEU A 324 -26.28 -27.91 9.29
C LEU A 324 -26.32 -29.04 8.28
N SER A 325 -26.80 -30.23 8.69
CA SER A 325 -26.92 -31.41 7.81
C SER A 325 -27.94 -31.19 6.70
N GLU A 326 -29.08 -30.57 7.02
CA GLU A 326 -30.10 -30.19 6.05
C GLU A 326 -29.59 -29.09 5.10
N ALA A 327 -28.90 -28.10 5.63
CA ALA A 327 -28.26 -27.03 4.83
C ALA A 327 -27.26 -27.64 3.83
N PHE A 328 -26.45 -28.58 4.26
CA PHE A 328 -25.48 -29.29 3.41
C PHE A 328 -26.14 -30.02 2.25
N LEU A 329 -27.24 -30.75 2.50
CA LEU A 329 -27.99 -31.39 1.43
C LEU A 329 -28.52 -30.42 0.39
N HIS A 330 -29.07 -29.28 0.81
CA HIS A 330 -29.52 -28.26 -0.11
C HIS A 330 -28.36 -27.62 -0.91
N PHE A 331 -27.21 -27.42 -0.28
CA PHE A 331 -26.03 -26.95 -1.02
C PHE A 331 -25.52 -28.00 -2.02
N GLN A 332 -25.60 -29.30 -1.72
CA GLN A 332 -25.27 -30.35 -2.67
C GLN A 332 -26.23 -30.40 -3.85
N GLU A 333 -27.54 -30.20 -3.63
CA GLU A 333 -28.51 -30.07 -4.72
C GLU A 333 -28.21 -28.86 -5.62
N ALA A 334 -27.87 -27.70 -5.03
CA ALA A 334 -27.40 -26.55 -5.78
C ALA A 334 -26.11 -26.87 -6.56
N GLU A 335 -25.14 -27.53 -5.95
CA GLU A 335 -23.88 -27.96 -6.58
C GLU A 335 -24.11 -28.90 -7.78
N SER A 336 -25.07 -29.79 -7.68
CA SER A 336 -25.41 -30.73 -8.77
C SER A 336 -25.93 -30.02 -10.01
N LEU A 337 -26.60 -28.86 -9.85
CA LEU A 337 -27.08 -28.03 -10.94
C LEU A 337 -25.96 -27.15 -11.48
N PHE A 338 -25.14 -26.57 -10.60
CA PHE A 338 -24.00 -25.72 -10.98
C PHE A 338 -22.99 -25.62 -9.85
N SER A 339 -21.80 -26.21 -10.03
CA SER A 339 -20.73 -26.29 -9.05
C SER A 339 -19.75 -25.10 -9.04
N GLU A 340 -19.70 -24.30 -10.13
CA GLU A 340 -18.68 -23.25 -10.30
C GLU A 340 -19.13 -21.90 -9.69
N HIS A 341 -19.75 -21.93 -8.52
CA HIS A 341 -20.13 -20.75 -7.76
C HIS A 341 -19.26 -20.64 -6.50
N ALA A 342 -18.47 -19.58 -6.39
CA ALA A 342 -17.45 -19.45 -5.35
C ALA A 342 -18.04 -19.54 -3.93
N ASP A 343 -19.12 -18.80 -3.64
CA ASP A 343 -19.70 -18.82 -2.30
C ASP A 343 -20.42 -20.13 -1.98
N LEU A 344 -21.02 -20.83 -2.95
CA LEU A 344 -21.58 -22.17 -2.73
C LEU A 344 -20.48 -23.13 -2.24
N GLN A 345 -19.31 -23.12 -2.90
CA GLN A 345 -18.18 -23.95 -2.51
C GLN A 345 -17.69 -23.61 -1.09
N PHE A 346 -17.64 -22.31 -0.76
CA PHE A 346 -17.32 -21.88 0.59
C PHE A 346 -18.33 -22.37 1.63
N GLN A 347 -19.64 -22.31 1.34
CA GLN A 347 -20.69 -22.80 2.24
C GLN A 347 -20.62 -24.31 2.45
N LEU A 348 -20.36 -25.09 1.39
CA LEU A 348 -20.14 -26.55 1.47
C LEU A 348 -18.95 -26.87 2.41
N GLY A 349 -17.80 -26.21 2.21
CA GLY A 349 -16.64 -26.37 3.08
C GLY A 349 -16.92 -26.03 4.53
N GLN A 350 -17.65 -24.93 4.78
CA GLN A 350 -18.08 -24.54 6.13
C GLN A 350 -19.00 -25.56 6.78
N CYS A 351 -19.99 -26.09 6.04
CA CYS A 351 -20.88 -27.16 6.54
C CYS A 351 -20.09 -28.41 6.90
N LEU A 352 -19.18 -28.87 6.04
CA LEU A 352 -18.37 -30.09 6.30
C LEU A 352 -17.58 -29.99 7.61
N ILE A 353 -16.96 -28.84 7.88
CA ILE A 353 -16.27 -28.62 9.15
C ILE A 353 -17.24 -28.68 10.34
N GLN A 354 -18.41 -28.05 10.24
CA GLN A 354 -19.35 -27.91 11.34
C GLN A 354 -20.13 -29.20 11.63
N ILE A 355 -20.38 -30.07 10.62
CA ILE A 355 -21.00 -31.39 10.82
C ILE A 355 -20.01 -32.47 11.27
N GLY A 356 -18.70 -32.16 11.33
CA GLY A 356 -17.65 -33.05 11.84
C GLY A 356 -17.04 -33.98 10.78
N THR A 357 -17.10 -33.65 9.51
CA THR A 357 -16.48 -34.38 8.38
C THR A 357 -15.53 -33.47 7.61
N PRO A 358 -14.44 -32.92 8.24
CA PRO A 358 -13.61 -31.87 7.68
C PRO A 358 -12.67 -32.33 6.55
N GLU A 359 -12.55 -33.63 6.25
CA GLU A 359 -11.56 -34.19 5.32
C GLU A 359 -11.77 -33.72 3.88
N GLU A 360 -13.03 -33.48 3.48
CA GLU A 360 -13.38 -32.99 2.14
C GLU A 360 -13.41 -31.46 2.04
N ALA A 361 -13.47 -30.78 3.18
CA ALA A 361 -13.57 -29.32 3.24
C ALA A 361 -12.44 -28.56 2.49
N PRO A 362 -11.15 -28.99 2.52
CA PRO A 362 -10.08 -28.30 1.80
C PRO A 362 -10.34 -28.15 0.29
N THR A 363 -10.93 -29.17 -0.35
CA THR A 363 -11.24 -29.13 -1.79
C THR A 363 -12.23 -28.00 -2.10
N HIS A 364 -13.28 -27.86 -1.30
CA HIS A 364 -14.29 -26.82 -1.46
C HIS A 364 -13.72 -25.41 -1.20
N PHE A 365 -12.91 -25.21 -0.17
CA PHE A 365 -12.29 -23.89 0.11
C PHE A 365 -11.28 -23.48 -0.96
N LEU A 366 -10.49 -24.42 -1.47
CA LEU A 366 -9.57 -24.15 -2.58
C LEU A 366 -10.36 -23.78 -3.84
N LEU A 367 -11.42 -24.50 -4.15
CA LEU A 367 -12.26 -24.20 -5.31
C LEU A 367 -12.98 -22.84 -5.12
N ALA A 368 -13.46 -22.52 -3.93
CA ALA A 368 -14.06 -21.23 -3.61
C ALA A 368 -13.08 -20.06 -3.88
N ARG A 369 -11.78 -20.20 -3.54
CA ARG A 369 -10.75 -19.22 -3.87
C ARG A 369 -10.54 -19.12 -5.39
N GLU A 370 -10.46 -20.25 -6.11
CA GLU A 370 -10.23 -20.27 -7.56
C GLU A 370 -11.38 -19.65 -8.36
N LEU A 371 -12.60 -19.71 -7.84
CA LEU A 371 -13.82 -19.21 -8.47
C LEU A 371 -14.14 -17.76 -8.07
N ASP A 372 -13.45 -17.18 -7.08
CA ASP A 372 -13.68 -15.80 -6.64
C ASP A 372 -13.41 -14.80 -7.78
N LEU A 373 -14.43 -14.02 -8.15
CA LEU A 373 -14.35 -13.07 -9.25
C LEU A 373 -13.52 -11.82 -8.90
N LEU A 374 -13.38 -11.48 -7.62
CA LEU A 374 -12.47 -10.45 -7.15
C LEU A 374 -11.17 -11.11 -6.63
N ARG A 375 -10.23 -11.29 -7.54
CA ARG A 375 -9.03 -12.12 -7.38
C ARG A 375 -7.94 -11.43 -6.56
N PHE A 376 -8.22 -11.19 -5.27
CA PHE A 376 -7.27 -10.59 -4.31
C PHE A 376 -6.32 -11.60 -3.67
N ARG A 377 -6.50 -12.89 -3.92
CA ARG A 377 -5.69 -13.98 -3.37
C ARG A 377 -4.87 -14.64 -4.48
N ALA A 378 -3.63 -14.98 -4.18
CA ALA A 378 -2.84 -15.82 -5.08
C ALA A 378 -3.53 -17.18 -5.28
N ASP A 379 -3.77 -17.53 -6.53
CA ASP A 379 -4.31 -18.83 -6.92
C ASP A 379 -3.21 -19.92 -6.96
N ASP A 380 -3.60 -21.17 -7.18
CA ASP A 380 -2.65 -22.28 -7.25
C ASP A 380 -1.68 -22.13 -8.40
N ARG A 381 -2.09 -21.55 -9.52
CA ARG A 381 -1.23 -21.38 -10.69
C ARG A 381 -0.12 -20.39 -10.43
N LEU A 382 -0.39 -19.29 -9.71
CA LEU A 382 0.64 -18.33 -9.29
C LEU A 382 1.64 -19.00 -8.32
N ASN A 383 1.17 -19.76 -7.33
CA ASN A 383 2.04 -20.51 -6.42
C ASN A 383 2.85 -21.58 -7.17
N GLN A 384 2.26 -22.24 -8.17
CA GLN A 384 2.96 -23.23 -8.99
C GLN A 384 4.08 -22.58 -9.85
N VAL A 385 3.83 -21.37 -10.36
CA VAL A 385 4.88 -20.59 -11.07
C VAL A 385 6.10 -20.37 -10.16
N ILE A 386 5.88 -20.03 -8.87
CA ILE A 386 7.00 -19.84 -7.92
C ILE A 386 7.74 -21.17 -7.69
N ARG A 387 7.03 -22.28 -7.49
CA ARG A 387 7.61 -23.60 -7.30
C ARG A 387 8.47 -24.03 -8.52
N ASP A 388 7.92 -23.88 -9.71
CA ASP A 388 8.55 -24.32 -10.95
C ASP A 388 9.76 -23.44 -11.33
N ALA A 389 9.66 -22.14 -11.18
CA ALA A 389 10.78 -21.24 -11.47
C ALA A 389 11.95 -21.44 -10.51
N SER A 390 11.69 -21.93 -9.30
CA SER A 390 12.72 -22.18 -8.27
C SER A 390 13.40 -23.55 -8.43
N LYS A 391 12.80 -24.49 -9.16
CA LYS A 391 13.39 -25.81 -9.42
C LYS A 391 14.74 -25.68 -10.15
N GLY A 392 15.77 -26.34 -9.62
CA GLY A 392 17.12 -26.33 -10.20
C GLY A 392 17.90 -25.03 -10.00
N GLN A 393 17.39 -24.03 -9.30
CA GLN A 393 18.06 -22.75 -9.04
C GLN A 393 18.78 -22.70 -7.66
N ILE A 394 18.58 -23.72 -6.79
CA ILE A 394 19.15 -23.75 -5.43
C ILE A 394 20.69 -23.67 -5.48
N SER A 395 21.32 -24.39 -6.40
CA SER A 395 22.78 -24.34 -6.57
C SER A 395 23.33 -22.98 -7.02
N ALA A 396 22.46 -22.09 -7.48
CA ALA A 396 22.80 -20.75 -7.95
C ALA A 396 22.51 -19.65 -6.89
N GLY A 397 22.19 -20.02 -5.64
CA GLY A 397 21.91 -19.07 -4.55
C GLY A 397 20.44 -18.64 -4.46
N THR A 398 19.52 -19.36 -5.11
CA THR A 398 18.09 -19.19 -4.90
C THR A 398 17.57 -20.24 -3.93
N HIS A 399 16.84 -19.80 -2.90
CA HIS A 399 16.26 -20.63 -1.86
C HIS A 399 14.74 -20.54 -1.95
N PHE A 400 14.11 -21.66 -2.27
CA PHE A 400 12.66 -21.80 -2.31
C PHE A 400 12.13 -22.24 -0.94
N LEU A 401 11.03 -21.63 -0.51
CA LEU A 401 10.34 -21.89 0.76
C LEU A 401 8.84 -22.12 0.48
N ASP A 402 8.30 -23.24 0.94
CA ASP A 402 6.86 -23.49 0.76
C ASP A 402 6.07 -22.99 1.97
N ALA A 403 5.77 -21.69 2.01
CA ALA A 403 4.98 -21.10 3.07
C ALA A 403 3.52 -21.59 3.07
N VAL A 404 2.96 -21.96 1.92
CA VAL A 404 1.62 -22.57 1.83
C VAL A 404 1.58 -23.86 2.63
N GLN A 405 2.59 -24.73 2.48
CA GLN A 405 2.69 -25.97 3.26
C GLN A 405 2.86 -25.68 4.76
N VAL A 406 3.77 -24.80 5.14
CA VAL A 406 4.02 -24.46 6.56
C VAL A 406 2.76 -23.92 7.23
N PHE A 407 2.00 -23.07 6.55
CA PHE A 407 0.77 -22.51 7.10
C PHE A 407 -0.33 -23.59 7.21
N ALA A 408 -0.44 -24.48 6.25
CA ALA A 408 -1.37 -25.61 6.31
C ALA A 408 -1.04 -26.55 7.49
N GLU A 409 0.24 -26.91 7.68
CA GLU A 409 0.68 -27.76 8.79
C GLU A 409 0.43 -27.15 10.19
N GLN A 410 0.38 -25.83 10.27
CA GLN A 410 0.13 -25.09 11.52
C GLN A 410 -1.35 -24.71 11.72
N SER A 411 -2.22 -25.09 10.79
CA SER A 411 -3.63 -24.75 10.80
C SER A 411 -4.50 -25.98 11.03
N GLU A 412 -5.62 -25.79 11.71
CA GLU A 412 -6.63 -26.82 11.90
C GLU A 412 -7.17 -27.30 10.54
N TYR A 413 -7.28 -28.59 10.36
CA TYR A 413 -7.68 -29.25 9.11
C TYR A 413 -6.80 -28.94 7.89
N GLY A 414 -5.60 -28.41 8.09
CA GLY A 414 -4.74 -27.95 6.99
C GLY A 414 -5.24 -26.66 6.31
N LEU A 415 -6.16 -25.94 6.93
CA LEU A 415 -6.87 -24.79 6.38
C LEU A 415 -6.49 -23.50 7.14
N PRO A 416 -5.56 -22.69 6.62
CA PRO A 416 -5.23 -21.40 7.23
C PRO A 416 -6.46 -20.50 7.36
N GLY A 417 -6.62 -19.91 8.54
CA GLY A 417 -7.81 -19.13 8.92
C GLY A 417 -7.47 -17.82 9.63
N SER A 418 -8.46 -17.32 10.36
CA SER A 418 -8.40 -16.06 11.10
C SER A 418 -7.48 -16.09 12.33
N ASP A 419 -6.96 -17.24 12.71
CA ASP A 419 -5.86 -17.40 13.66
C ASP A 419 -4.53 -16.84 13.11
N LEU A 420 -4.30 -16.93 11.81
CA LEU A 420 -3.09 -16.47 11.12
C LEU A 420 -3.30 -15.18 10.31
N PHE A 421 -4.55 -14.88 9.92
CA PHE A 421 -4.89 -13.77 9.02
C PHE A 421 -5.92 -12.82 9.63
N TRP A 422 -5.79 -11.52 9.31
CA TRP A 422 -6.80 -10.50 9.59
C TRP A 422 -7.97 -10.55 8.62
N ASP A 423 -7.65 -10.75 7.34
CA ASP A 423 -8.57 -10.78 6.22
C ASP A 423 -8.17 -11.93 5.27
N HIS A 424 -8.32 -11.73 3.98
CA HIS A 424 -8.00 -12.70 2.95
C HIS A 424 -6.48 -12.99 2.78
N VAL A 425 -5.58 -12.03 3.11
CA VAL A 425 -4.12 -12.14 2.89
C VAL A 425 -3.23 -11.47 3.93
N HIS A 426 -3.75 -10.49 4.70
CA HIS A 426 -2.93 -9.77 5.68
C HIS A 426 -2.73 -10.59 6.94
N LEU A 427 -1.47 -10.75 7.33
CA LEU A 427 -1.07 -11.64 8.41
C LEU A 427 -1.31 -11.02 9.80
N LYS A 428 -1.93 -11.77 10.71
CA LYS A 428 -1.84 -11.52 12.16
C LYS A 428 -0.41 -11.71 12.64
N TYR A 429 -0.12 -11.33 13.88
CA TYR A 429 1.22 -11.47 14.44
C TYR A 429 1.75 -12.91 14.32
N LEU A 430 0.94 -13.92 14.64
CA LEU A 430 1.35 -15.32 14.56
C LEU A 430 1.70 -15.74 13.12
N GLY A 431 0.90 -15.32 12.13
CA GLY A 431 1.21 -15.56 10.72
C GLY A 431 2.52 -14.88 10.28
N ASN A 432 2.76 -13.63 10.71
CA ASN A 432 4.03 -12.94 10.47
C ASN A 432 5.21 -13.66 11.13
N TYR A 433 5.02 -14.19 12.35
CA TYR A 433 6.05 -14.95 13.05
C TYR A 433 6.39 -16.25 12.32
N LEU A 434 5.40 -17.03 11.89
CA LEU A 434 5.63 -18.29 11.16
C LEU A 434 6.38 -18.03 9.85
N LEU A 435 5.94 -17.04 9.08
CA LEU A 435 6.60 -16.67 7.83
C LEU A 435 8.03 -16.19 8.08
N ALA A 436 8.24 -15.30 9.05
CA ALA A 436 9.57 -14.78 9.38
C ALA A 436 10.50 -15.85 9.90
N LYS A 437 10.02 -16.79 10.70
CA LYS A 437 10.79 -17.94 11.20
C LYS A 437 11.26 -18.83 10.06
N LEU A 438 10.37 -19.13 9.10
CA LEU A 438 10.70 -19.89 7.89
C LEU A 438 11.87 -19.23 7.12
N TYR A 439 11.82 -17.91 6.92
CA TYR A 439 12.92 -17.18 6.30
C TYR A 439 14.18 -17.15 7.18
N ALA A 440 14.03 -16.91 8.50
CA ALA A 440 15.16 -16.81 9.43
C ALA A 440 15.98 -18.12 9.49
N GLU A 441 15.32 -19.27 9.51
CA GLU A 441 15.97 -20.59 9.54
C GLU A 441 16.81 -20.82 8.28
N ASN A 442 16.30 -20.43 7.11
CA ASN A 442 17.00 -20.58 5.84
C ASN A 442 18.14 -19.56 5.69
N VAL A 443 17.94 -18.29 6.07
CA VAL A 443 19.01 -17.27 6.09
C VAL A 443 20.12 -17.70 7.06
N ALA A 444 19.77 -18.20 8.23
CA ALA A 444 20.76 -18.69 9.22
C ALA A 444 21.59 -19.86 8.69
N THR A 445 20.99 -20.77 7.93
CA THR A 445 21.69 -21.89 7.31
C THR A 445 22.76 -21.39 6.32
N VAL A 446 22.41 -20.42 5.47
CA VAL A 446 23.37 -19.82 4.51
C VAL A 446 24.48 -19.06 5.25
N LEU A 447 24.13 -18.27 6.27
CA LEU A 447 25.12 -17.55 7.08
C LEU A 447 26.09 -18.49 7.82
N ALA A 448 25.62 -19.64 8.31
CA ALA A 448 26.47 -20.63 8.94
C ALA A 448 27.47 -21.26 7.95
N MET A 449 27.02 -21.57 6.74
CA MET A 449 27.90 -22.09 5.66
C MET A 449 28.99 -21.08 5.27
N GLN A 450 28.63 -19.80 5.15
CA GLN A 450 29.60 -18.72 4.81
C GLN A 450 30.65 -18.51 5.91
N ASN A 451 30.36 -18.83 7.17
CA ASN A 451 31.27 -18.66 8.31
C ASN A 451 32.05 -19.95 8.66
N GLY A 452 32.20 -20.90 7.74
CA GLY A 452 33.04 -22.09 7.90
C GLY A 452 32.38 -23.29 8.57
N GLY A 453 31.06 -23.37 8.61
CA GLY A 453 30.30 -24.62 8.83
C GLY A 453 30.42 -25.26 10.21
N GLY A 454 30.78 -24.55 11.26
CA GLY A 454 30.75 -25.07 12.62
C GLY A 454 29.31 -25.26 13.08
N THR A 455 28.84 -26.51 13.21
CA THR A 455 27.60 -26.87 13.89
C THR A 455 27.70 -26.55 15.39
N LYS A 456 27.57 -25.26 15.75
CA LYS A 456 27.25 -24.92 17.14
C LYS A 456 25.88 -25.50 17.46
N GLN A 457 25.77 -26.12 18.66
CA GLN A 457 24.55 -26.69 19.21
C GLN A 457 23.30 -25.94 18.74
N ALA A 458 22.30 -26.70 18.31
CA ALA A 458 21.02 -26.14 17.86
C ALA A 458 20.33 -25.40 19.01
N VAL A 459 20.63 -24.12 19.15
CA VAL A 459 19.89 -23.25 20.07
C VAL A 459 18.47 -23.12 19.52
N ALA A 460 17.46 -23.34 20.34
CA ALA A 460 16.08 -23.14 19.93
C ALA A 460 15.83 -21.70 19.50
N TRP A 461 14.98 -21.51 18.49
CA TRP A 461 14.54 -20.17 18.11
C TRP A 461 13.64 -19.57 19.19
N LEU A 462 13.65 -18.26 19.32
CA LEU A 462 12.68 -17.56 20.18
C LEU A 462 11.25 -17.97 19.82
N GLY A 463 10.46 -18.34 20.81
CA GLY A 463 9.03 -18.58 20.63
C GLY A 463 8.28 -17.29 20.26
N ALA A 464 7.08 -17.43 19.69
CA ALA A 464 6.28 -16.29 19.22
C ALA A 464 6.04 -15.23 20.32
N GLU A 465 5.68 -15.66 21.54
CA GLU A 465 5.46 -14.74 22.67
C GLU A 465 6.73 -13.98 23.09
N GLN A 466 7.86 -14.69 23.14
CA GLN A 466 9.13 -14.07 23.52
C GLN A 466 9.56 -13.04 22.48
N CYS A 467 9.39 -13.37 21.18
CA CYS A 467 9.63 -12.46 20.08
C CYS A 467 8.71 -11.24 20.15
N ALA A 468 7.40 -11.44 20.41
CA ALA A 468 6.43 -10.37 20.59
C ALA A 468 6.83 -9.39 21.71
N ARG A 469 7.25 -9.91 22.85
CA ARG A 469 7.73 -9.10 24.00
C ARG A 469 8.96 -8.28 23.63
N ARG A 470 9.92 -8.85 22.88
CA ARG A 470 11.11 -8.12 22.41
C ARG A 470 10.80 -7.05 21.36
N MET A 471 9.64 -7.12 20.74
CA MET A 471 9.13 -6.12 19.79
C MET A 471 8.22 -5.08 20.44
N GLY A 472 7.95 -5.21 21.74
CA GLY A 472 7.04 -4.31 22.44
C GLY A 472 5.57 -4.47 22.02
N LEU A 473 5.16 -5.69 21.63
CA LEU A 473 3.76 -5.97 21.33
C LEU A 473 2.94 -6.01 22.63
N THR A 474 2.25 -4.93 22.89
CA THR A 474 1.37 -4.75 24.04
C THR A 474 -0.06 -5.10 23.72
N ARG A 475 -0.91 -5.24 24.74
CA ARG A 475 -2.36 -5.37 24.59
C ARG A 475 -2.96 -4.16 23.84
N TRP A 476 -2.45 -2.96 24.06
CA TRP A 476 -2.86 -1.78 23.32
C TRP A 476 -2.52 -1.87 21.83
N GLY A 477 -1.31 -2.34 21.50
CA GLY A 477 -0.92 -2.57 20.10
C GLY A 477 -1.84 -3.57 19.40
N GLN A 478 -2.20 -4.67 20.07
CA GLN A 478 -3.18 -5.64 19.58
C GLN A 478 -4.55 -4.99 19.38
N TYR A 479 -5.05 -4.25 20.38
CA TYR A 479 -6.30 -3.49 20.27
C TYR A 479 -6.32 -2.55 19.06
N GLN A 480 -5.23 -1.81 18.83
CA GLN A 480 -5.14 -0.88 17.70
C GLN A 480 -5.17 -1.60 16.35
N MET A 481 -4.45 -2.71 16.21
CA MET A 481 -4.46 -3.51 14.99
C MET A 481 -5.84 -4.10 14.72
N THR A 482 -6.47 -4.73 15.73
CA THR A 482 -7.81 -5.32 15.61
C THR A 482 -8.85 -4.27 15.26
N SER A 483 -8.83 -3.10 15.95
CA SER A 483 -9.77 -2.00 15.68
C SER A 483 -9.58 -1.39 14.29
N THR A 484 -8.33 -1.26 13.84
CA THR A 484 -8.03 -0.78 12.49
C THR A 484 -8.56 -1.74 11.42
N MET A 485 -8.33 -3.04 11.59
CA MET A 485 -8.82 -4.03 10.65
C MET A 485 -10.34 -4.16 10.71
N PHE A 486 -10.94 -4.15 11.89
CA PHE A 486 -12.40 -4.12 12.03
C PHE A 486 -13.03 -2.97 11.22
N SER A 487 -12.48 -1.77 11.34
CA SER A 487 -12.96 -0.60 10.57
C SER A 487 -12.80 -0.80 9.06
N ARG A 488 -11.66 -1.33 8.60
CA ARG A 488 -11.39 -1.59 7.18
C ARG A 488 -12.30 -2.68 6.59
N LEU A 489 -12.61 -3.68 7.39
CA LEU A 489 -13.44 -4.80 6.97
C LEU A 489 -14.95 -4.48 7.00
N ASN A 490 -15.36 -3.33 7.54
CA ASN A 490 -16.74 -2.86 7.55
C ASN A 490 -17.09 -1.92 6.38
N VAL A 491 -16.29 -1.97 5.30
CA VAL A 491 -16.58 -1.28 4.04
C VAL A 491 -16.53 -2.26 2.86
N PRO A 492 -17.16 -1.95 1.71
CA PRO A 492 -17.03 -2.78 0.52
C PRO A 492 -15.57 -2.99 0.07
N PRO A 493 -15.22 -4.15 -0.51
CA PRO A 493 -16.10 -5.28 -0.84
C PRO A 493 -16.36 -6.26 0.30
N PHE A 494 -15.71 -6.11 1.47
CA PHE A 494 -15.80 -7.03 2.61
C PHE A 494 -17.23 -7.18 3.13
N THR A 495 -18.04 -6.11 3.13
CA THR A 495 -19.43 -6.15 3.59
C THR A 495 -20.33 -7.03 2.73
N GLY A 496 -19.90 -7.41 1.54
CA GLY A 496 -20.59 -8.32 0.63
C GLY A 496 -20.28 -9.80 0.88
N GLN A 497 -19.30 -10.13 1.72
CA GLN A 497 -18.95 -11.52 2.04
C GLN A 497 -20.05 -12.20 2.87
N SER A 498 -20.38 -13.45 2.53
CA SER A 498 -21.50 -14.20 3.14
C SER A 498 -21.32 -14.47 4.64
N ASN A 499 -20.08 -14.59 5.12
CA ASN A 499 -19.76 -14.81 6.52
C ASN A 499 -19.40 -13.51 7.29
N ARG A 500 -19.74 -12.33 6.74
CA ARG A 500 -19.34 -11.04 7.34
C ARG A 500 -19.88 -10.84 8.75
N ALA A 501 -21.10 -11.28 9.02
CA ALA A 501 -21.73 -11.16 10.34
C ALA A 501 -20.96 -11.92 11.43
N GLU A 502 -20.54 -13.16 11.13
CA GLU A 502 -19.76 -14.02 12.00
C GLU A 502 -18.37 -13.41 12.28
N VAL A 503 -17.67 -12.96 11.24
CA VAL A 503 -16.36 -12.29 11.36
C VAL A 503 -16.48 -11.03 12.21
N ASN A 504 -17.53 -10.22 12.01
CA ASN A 504 -17.78 -9.03 12.80
C ASN A 504 -18.01 -9.35 14.29
N THR A 505 -18.76 -10.41 14.58
CA THR A 505 -19.03 -10.85 15.96
C THR A 505 -17.73 -11.26 16.66
N VAL A 506 -16.90 -12.06 16.00
CA VAL A 506 -15.62 -12.52 16.56
C VAL A 506 -14.67 -11.32 16.79
N MET A 507 -14.53 -10.43 15.81
CA MET A 507 -13.65 -9.27 15.94
C MET A 507 -14.15 -8.26 16.96
N ALA A 508 -15.47 -8.04 17.07
CA ALA A 508 -16.05 -7.16 18.09
C ALA A 508 -15.79 -7.69 19.51
N GLU A 509 -15.87 -9.01 19.69
CA GLU A 509 -15.54 -9.64 20.96
C GLU A 509 -14.02 -9.55 21.25
N GLU A 510 -13.16 -9.77 20.25
CA GLU A 510 -11.71 -9.58 20.40
C GLU A 510 -11.38 -8.12 20.82
N ILE A 511 -12.01 -7.13 20.19
CA ILE A 511 -11.88 -5.71 20.56
C ILE A 511 -12.35 -5.48 21.99
N ARG A 512 -13.51 -6.04 22.41
CA ARG A 512 -14.04 -5.94 23.76
C ARG A 512 -13.05 -6.51 24.80
N LEU A 513 -12.48 -7.68 24.51
CA LEU A 513 -11.51 -8.33 25.39
C LEU A 513 -10.19 -7.55 25.45
N LEU A 514 -9.74 -6.93 24.35
CA LEU A 514 -8.50 -6.15 24.28
C LEU A 514 -8.67 -4.73 24.81
N ARG A 515 -9.91 -4.21 24.94
CA ARG A 515 -10.17 -2.86 25.41
C ARG A 515 -9.50 -2.62 26.76
N MET A 516 -8.79 -1.52 26.83
CA MET A 516 -8.11 -1.12 28.07
C MET A 516 -9.11 -0.43 28.99
N GLU A 517 -9.17 -0.88 30.22
CA GLU A 517 -9.75 -0.09 31.31
C GLU A 517 -8.75 1.02 31.70
N PRO A 518 -9.24 2.18 32.20
CA PRO A 518 -8.39 3.28 32.67
C PRO A 518 -7.71 2.96 34.01
N ASP A 519 -6.99 1.82 34.06
CA ASP A 519 -6.23 1.33 35.19
C ASP A 519 -4.80 1.86 35.09
N GLN A 520 -4.42 2.75 35.97
CA GLN A 520 -3.12 3.43 35.97
C GLN A 520 -1.94 2.46 36.10
N GLU A 521 -2.11 1.38 36.85
CA GLU A 521 -1.05 0.40 37.05
C GLU A 521 -0.80 -0.41 35.75
N LYS A 522 -1.88 -0.85 35.07
CA LYS A 522 -1.80 -1.53 33.79
C LYS A 522 -1.25 -0.63 32.68
N LEU A 523 -1.66 0.64 32.64
CA LEU A 523 -1.14 1.62 31.67
C LEU A 523 0.34 1.88 31.90
N LYS A 524 0.78 1.99 33.16
CA LYS A 524 2.18 2.13 33.52
C LYS A 524 2.99 0.89 33.10
N ALA A 525 2.51 -0.30 33.40
CA ALA A 525 3.18 -1.55 33.02
C ALA A 525 3.40 -1.67 31.50
N MET A 526 2.44 -1.20 30.69
CA MET A 526 2.61 -1.14 29.24
C MET A 526 3.67 -0.12 28.81
N SER A 527 3.69 1.07 29.42
CA SER A 527 4.73 2.07 29.17
C SER A 527 6.10 1.55 29.55
N ASP A 528 6.23 0.87 30.70
CA ASP A 528 7.48 0.28 31.19
C ASP A 528 7.99 -0.82 30.23
N LEU A 529 7.08 -1.61 29.62
CA LEU A 529 7.45 -2.58 28.59
C LEU A 529 8.05 -1.89 27.35
N TYR A 530 7.44 -0.79 26.86
CA TYR A 530 8.03 -0.01 25.76
C TYR A 530 9.41 0.52 26.13
N LEU A 531 9.58 1.10 27.31
CA LEU A 531 10.86 1.64 27.77
C LEU A 531 11.93 0.55 27.87
N ALA A 532 11.61 -0.61 28.44
CA ALA A 532 12.51 -1.74 28.52
C ALA A 532 12.91 -2.26 27.12
N THR A 533 11.95 -2.31 26.18
CA THR A 533 12.22 -2.73 24.81
C THR A 533 13.10 -1.72 24.09
N ILE A 534 12.87 -0.42 24.28
CA ILE A 534 13.68 0.68 23.73
C ILE A 534 15.13 0.59 24.27
N GLN A 535 15.33 0.30 25.56
CA GLN A 535 16.67 0.13 26.14
C GLN A 535 17.45 -1.01 25.48
N ASN A 536 16.77 -2.09 25.07
CA ASN A 536 17.38 -3.23 24.39
C ASN A 536 17.65 -2.97 22.89
N ASP A 537 16.96 -2.01 22.26
CA ASP A 537 17.07 -1.71 20.85
C ASP A 537 16.88 -0.19 20.57
N PRO A 538 17.80 0.65 21.09
CA PRO A 538 17.64 2.11 21.08
C PRO A 538 17.71 2.75 19.69
N GLY A 539 18.20 2.04 18.68
CA GLY A 539 18.22 2.48 17.28
C GLY A 539 16.92 2.21 16.52
N ASN A 540 15.96 1.50 17.10
CA ASN A 540 14.72 1.13 16.44
C ASN A 540 13.64 2.21 16.61
N TRP A 541 13.52 3.09 15.63
CA TRP A 541 12.55 4.18 15.65
C TRP A 541 11.08 3.73 15.77
N LEU A 542 10.75 2.50 15.30
CA LEU A 542 9.39 1.95 15.40
C LEU A 542 8.93 1.81 16.86
N LEU A 543 9.82 1.48 17.78
CA LEU A 543 9.50 1.37 19.21
C LEU A 543 9.11 2.73 19.81
N TYR A 544 9.83 3.78 19.45
CA TYR A 544 9.51 5.15 19.88
C TYR A 544 8.19 5.62 19.29
N ASP A 545 7.91 5.30 18.02
CA ASP A 545 6.63 5.65 17.37
C ASP A 545 5.46 4.92 18.02
N GLN A 546 5.59 3.61 18.29
CA GLN A 546 4.58 2.83 19.01
C GLN A 546 4.32 3.38 20.42
N HIS A 547 5.38 3.69 21.17
CA HIS A 547 5.27 4.28 22.50
C HIS A 547 4.62 5.66 22.46
N ALA A 548 5.00 6.52 21.51
CA ALA A 548 4.40 7.85 21.33
C ALA A 548 2.89 7.77 21.03
N ARG A 549 2.48 6.87 20.16
CA ARG A 549 1.06 6.62 19.86
C ARG A 549 0.29 6.12 21.07
N PHE A 550 0.88 5.21 21.85
CA PHE A 550 0.31 4.77 23.12
C PHE A 550 0.13 5.93 24.11
N LEU A 551 1.18 6.70 24.36
CA LEU A 551 1.14 7.85 25.27
C LEU A 551 0.10 8.90 24.85
N LYS A 552 0.00 9.19 23.55
CA LYS A 552 -1.07 10.06 22.99
C LYS A 552 -2.45 9.51 23.31
N ALA A 553 -2.65 8.20 23.14
CA ALA A 553 -3.95 7.55 23.36
C ALA A 553 -4.39 7.58 24.83
N VAL A 554 -3.45 7.52 25.77
CA VAL A 554 -3.75 7.62 27.22
C VAL A 554 -3.72 9.05 27.75
N GLY A 555 -3.49 10.05 26.86
CA GLY A 555 -3.53 11.47 27.21
C GLY A 555 -2.17 12.05 27.70
N ASP A 556 -1.13 11.27 27.77
CA ASP A 556 0.21 11.73 28.14
C ASP A 556 0.92 12.39 26.95
N ARG A 557 0.48 13.63 26.67
CA ARG A 557 0.94 14.41 25.51
C ARG A 557 2.41 14.81 25.59
N GLU A 558 2.91 15.10 26.80
CA GLU A 558 4.28 15.57 27.00
C GLU A 558 5.29 14.46 26.66
N ASN A 559 5.08 13.28 27.20
CA ASN A 559 5.93 12.13 26.88
C ASN A 559 5.76 11.66 25.43
N ALA A 560 4.57 11.75 24.85
CA ALA A 560 4.37 11.47 23.43
C ALA A 560 5.22 12.39 22.53
N VAL A 561 5.29 13.69 22.85
CA VAL A 561 6.15 14.66 22.15
C VAL A 561 7.63 14.29 22.26
N ILE A 562 8.09 13.84 23.42
CA ILE A 562 9.48 13.39 23.64
C ILE A 562 9.79 12.20 22.72
N GLN A 563 8.90 11.20 22.67
CA GLN A 563 9.10 10.01 21.85
C GLN A 563 9.12 10.34 20.34
N TRP A 564 8.18 11.17 19.85
CA TRP A 564 8.21 11.55 18.42
C TRP A 564 9.38 12.44 18.04
N LYS A 565 9.89 13.28 18.95
CA LYS A 565 11.18 13.97 18.73
C LYS A 565 12.32 12.97 18.54
N LYS A 566 12.32 11.87 19.31
CA LYS A 566 13.30 10.80 19.16
C LYS A 566 13.18 10.06 17.83
N VAL A 567 11.95 9.84 17.35
CA VAL A 567 11.73 9.32 15.99
C VAL A 567 12.37 10.23 14.92
N ILE A 568 12.20 11.55 15.03
CA ILE A 568 12.82 12.51 14.07
C ILE A 568 14.35 12.55 14.19
N GLU A 569 14.90 12.35 15.40
CA GLU A 569 16.34 12.26 15.58
C GLU A 569 16.93 11.03 14.87
N LEU A 570 16.24 9.87 14.96
CA LEU A 570 16.65 8.61 14.31
C LEU A 570 16.36 8.60 12.81
N VAL A 571 15.24 9.18 12.40
CA VAL A 571 14.79 9.24 10.99
C VAL A 571 14.40 10.67 10.64
N PRO A 572 15.37 11.52 10.25
CA PRO A 572 15.17 12.96 10.04
C PRO A 572 14.16 13.33 8.95
N HIS A 573 13.77 12.42 8.07
CA HIS A 573 12.75 12.61 7.05
C HIS A 573 11.41 11.93 7.39
N HIS A 574 11.17 11.59 8.67
CA HIS A 574 9.95 10.92 9.09
C HIS A 574 8.75 11.87 9.06
N PHE A 575 7.89 11.71 8.05
CA PHE A 575 6.71 12.55 7.82
C PHE A 575 5.70 12.50 8.98
N MET A 576 5.29 11.26 9.38
CA MET A 576 4.22 11.10 10.37
C MET A 576 4.58 11.68 11.74
N ALA A 577 5.84 11.54 12.18
CA ALA A 577 6.25 12.11 13.47
C ALA A 577 6.14 13.65 13.47
N ARG A 578 6.45 14.31 12.34
CA ARG A 578 6.26 15.76 12.20
C ARG A 578 4.80 16.16 12.20
N TYR A 579 3.99 15.42 11.47
CA TYR A 579 2.54 15.62 11.44
C TYR A 579 1.93 15.50 12.84
N GLU A 580 2.28 14.43 13.57
CA GLU A 580 1.80 14.18 14.94
C GLU A 580 2.28 15.25 15.94
N LEU A 581 3.54 15.66 15.86
CA LEU A 581 4.06 16.78 16.66
C LEU A 581 3.31 18.08 16.37
N GLY A 582 3.08 18.38 15.09
CA GLY A 582 2.31 19.56 14.70
C GLY A 582 0.89 19.53 15.24
N THR A 583 0.18 18.39 15.15
CA THR A 583 -1.19 18.24 15.64
C THR A 583 -1.28 18.31 17.17
N LEU A 584 -0.33 17.78 17.90
CA LEU A 584 -0.30 17.86 19.36
C LEU A 584 0.04 19.26 19.88
N LEU A 585 1.07 19.88 19.31
CA LEU A 585 1.60 21.13 19.79
C LEU A 585 0.75 22.36 19.41
N LYS A 586 -0.13 22.26 18.40
CA LYS A 586 -1.00 23.38 17.98
C LYS A 586 -2.04 23.80 19.01
N THR A 587 -2.29 23.01 20.05
CA THR A 587 -3.33 23.26 21.04
C THR A 587 -2.97 24.30 22.09
N SER A 588 -1.69 24.61 22.27
CA SER A 588 -1.16 25.58 23.24
C SER A 588 -0.60 26.80 22.54
N GLU A 589 -0.91 27.99 23.06
CA GLU A 589 -0.36 29.26 22.56
C GLU A 589 1.17 29.33 22.64
N VAL A 590 1.77 28.68 23.65
CA VAL A 590 3.21 28.63 23.84
C VAL A 590 3.89 27.79 22.75
N THR A 591 3.26 26.73 22.29
CA THR A 591 3.87 25.75 21.37
C THR A 591 3.36 25.86 19.94
N VAL A 592 2.39 26.72 19.66
CA VAL A 592 1.76 26.83 18.34
C VAL A 592 2.75 27.24 17.22
N GLY A 593 3.75 28.06 17.52
CA GLY A 593 4.81 28.41 16.57
C GLY A 593 5.72 27.23 16.23
N LEU A 594 5.96 26.34 17.19
CA LEU A 594 6.68 25.09 16.98
C LEU A 594 5.84 24.08 16.17
N ALA A 595 4.54 24.06 16.41
CA ALA A 595 3.59 23.25 15.63
C ALA A 595 3.59 23.66 14.16
N GLU A 596 3.53 24.97 13.86
CA GLU A 596 3.63 25.51 12.51
C GLU A 596 4.91 25.03 11.80
N ARG A 597 6.06 25.09 12.48
CA ARG A 597 7.32 24.61 11.91
C ARG A 597 7.25 23.15 11.52
N TYR A 598 6.79 22.26 12.41
CA TYR A 598 6.68 20.84 12.11
C TYR A 598 5.70 20.52 10.98
N LEU A 599 4.57 21.25 10.89
CA LEU A 599 3.61 21.07 9.80
C LEU A 599 4.19 21.55 8.45
N ARG A 600 4.94 22.66 8.42
CA ARG A 600 5.64 23.08 7.21
C ARG A 600 6.71 22.09 6.77
N GLU A 601 7.53 21.59 7.70
CA GLU A 601 8.48 20.51 7.42
C GLU A 601 7.80 19.24 6.91
N ALA A 602 6.62 18.90 7.41
CA ALA A 602 5.81 17.78 6.91
C ALA A 602 5.32 18.02 5.47
N ILE A 603 4.91 19.26 5.13
CA ILE A 603 4.52 19.64 3.76
C ILE A 603 5.70 19.52 2.80
N GLU A 604 6.89 19.98 3.20
CA GLU A 604 8.11 19.82 2.38
C GLU A 604 8.40 18.35 2.05
N LEU A 605 8.16 17.44 3.01
CA LEU A 605 8.35 16.02 2.80
C LEU A 605 7.26 15.39 1.90
N ARG A 606 6.00 15.82 2.07
CA ARG A 606 4.84 15.28 1.34
C ARG A 606 3.80 16.36 1.03
N PRO A 607 4.00 17.14 -0.03
CA PRO A 607 3.16 18.32 -0.34
C PRO A 607 1.75 17.99 -0.84
N TYR A 608 1.46 16.73 -1.14
CA TYR A 608 0.18 16.30 -1.72
C TYR A 608 -0.76 15.65 -0.70
N ILE A 609 -0.51 15.78 0.61
CA ILE A 609 -1.37 15.24 1.68
C ILE A 609 -2.31 16.34 2.17
N PRO A 610 -3.62 16.30 1.87
CA PRO A 610 -4.56 17.37 2.20
C PRO A 610 -4.68 17.63 3.70
N GLN A 611 -4.58 16.58 4.53
CA GLN A 611 -4.69 16.68 5.98
C GLN A 611 -3.63 17.59 6.61
N VAL A 612 -2.40 17.59 6.07
CA VAL A 612 -1.33 18.42 6.64
C VAL A 612 -1.57 19.91 6.36
N HIS A 613 -2.08 20.23 5.16
CA HIS A 613 -2.49 21.60 4.82
C HIS A 613 -3.66 22.06 5.68
N SER A 614 -4.64 21.21 5.93
CA SER A 614 -5.75 21.49 6.84
C SER A 614 -5.26 21.76 8.26
N GLU A 615 -4.36 20.93 8.78
CA GLU A 615 -3.80 21.12 10.13
C GLU A 615 -2.94 22.39 10.24
N LEU A 616 -2.19 22.72 9.17
CA LEU A 616 -1.45 23.99 9.10
C LEU A 616 -2.42 25.18 9.11
N GLY A 617 -3.52 25.13 8.36
CA GLY A 617 -4.57 26.14 8.36
C GLY A 617 -5.17 26.37 9.75
N LEU A 618 -5.47 25.27 10.47
CA LEU A 618 -5.94 25.36 11.86
C LEU A 618 -4.89 25.97 12.80
N CYS A 619 -3.63 25.60 12.63
CA CYS A 619 -2.50 26.12 13.41
C CYS A 619 -2.31 27.62 13.18
N LEU A 620 -2.37 28.08 11.94
CA LEU A 620 -2.27 29.49 11.55
C LEU A 620 -3.47 30.31 12.02
N GLY A 621 -4.69 29.75 11.93
CA GLY A 621 -5.90 30.38 12.46
C GLY A 621 -5.80 30.67 13.94
N ARG A 622 -5.23 29.77 14.76
CA ARG A 622 -4.97 29.98 16.19
C ARG A 622 -3.95 31.09 16.47
N GLN A 623 -3.06 31.38 15.52
CA GLN A 623 -2.11 32.49 15.58
C GLN A 623 -2.69 33.80 15.02
N ASN A 624 -3.98 33.85 14.69
CA ASN A 624 -4.67 34.95 14.01
C ASN A 624 -4.09 35.31 12.62
N LYS A 625 -3.34 34.36 12.01
CA LYS A 625 -2.80 34.49 10.64
C LYS A 625 -3.84 33.98 9.63
N TYR A 626 -5.00 34.67 9.57
CA TYR A 626 -6.18 34.16 8.83
C TYR A 626 -5.98 34.11 7.32
N GLN A 627 -5.17 35.00 6.73
CA GLN A 627 -4.84 34.96 5.31
C GLN A 627 -4.05 33.69 4.95
N ASP A 628 -2.97 33.41 5.71
CA ASP A 628 -2.15 32.21 5.50
C ASP A 628 -2.95 30.92 5.78
N ALA A 629 -3.85 30.96 6.77
CA ALA A 629 -4.77 29.87 7.06
C ALA A 629 -5.72 29.60 5.88
N SER A 630 -6.27 30.66 5.26
CA SER A 630 -7.13 30.56 4.07
C SER A 630 -6.40 29.90 2.89
N GLU A 631 -5.14 30.29 2.63
CA GLU A 631 -4.32 29.69 1.59
C GLU A 631 -4.04 28.21 1.86
N SER A 632 -3.78 27.87 3.11
CA SER A 632 -3.56 26.47 3.53
C SER A 632 -4.82 25.63 3.36
N PHE A 633 -6.00 26.12 3.72
CA PHE A 633 -7.28 25.44 3.50
C PHE A 633 -7.62 25.34 2.02
N GLN A 634 -7.35 26.38 1.24
CA GLN A 634 -7.50 26.33 -0.21
C GLN A 634 -6.67 25.17 -0.79
N ARG A 635 -5.41 25.06 -0.40
CA ARG A 635 -4.56 23.96 -0.87
C ARG A 635 -5.08 22.60 -0.43
N ALA A 636 -5.62 22.47 0.77
CA ALA A 636 -6.25 21.24 1.25
C ALA A 636 -7.47 20.83 0.39
N ILE A 637 -8.34 21.79 0.01
CA ILE A 637 -9.51 21.57 -0.85
C ILE A 637 -9.11 21.26 -2.30
N GLU A 638 -8.07 21.90 -2.86
CA GLU A 638 -7.53 21.53 -4.17
C GLU A 638 -7.11 20.06 -4.23
N LEU A 639 -6.57 19.54 -3.13
CA LEU A 639 -6.14 18.14 -3.01
C LEU A 639 -7.29 17.18 -2.67
N ASN A 640 -8.29 17.62 -1.91
CA ASN A 640 -9.49 16.86 -1.56
C ASN A 640 -10.73 17.75 -1.53
N PRO A 641 -11.42 17.94 -2.65
CA PRO A 641 -12.60 18.81 -2.75
C PRO A 641 -13.80 18.36 -1.92
N LYS A 642 -13.82 17.10 -1.45
CA LYS A 642 -14.95 16.52 -0.71
C LYS A 642 -14.80 16.61 0.82
N ASP A 643 -13.81 17.32 1.34
CA ASP A 643 -13.62 17.46 2.78
C ASP A 643 -14.49 18.59 3.35
N VAL A 644 -15.64 18.20 3.88
CA VAL A 644 -16.63 19.12 4.48
C VAL A 644 -16.02 19.97 5.60
N ASN A 645 -15.19 19.37 6.45
CA ASN A 645 -14.60 20.06 7.59
C ASN A 645 -13.62 21.17 7.16
N VAL A 646 -12.88 20.91 6.08
CA VAL A 646 -11.95 21.92 5.54
C VAL A 646 -12.72 23.09 4.95
N HIS A 647 -13.82 22.87 4.22
CA HIS A 647 -14.70 23.95 3.76
C HIS A 647 -15.24 24.81 4.91
N VAL A 648 -15.71 24.17 6.00
CA VAL A 648 -16.21 24.86 7.19
C VAL A 648 -15.09 25.68 7.86
N ASN A 649 -13.90 25.09 8.07
CA ASN A 649 -12.77 25.79 8.70
C ASN A 649 -12.29 26.97 7.84
N TRP A 650 -12.29 26.81 6.52
CA TRP A 650 -11.98 27.89 5.60
C TRP A 650 -12.99 29.03 5.67
N ALA A 651 -14.30 28.70 5.72
CA ALA A 651 -15.35 29.68 5.89
C ALA A 651 -15.19 30.49 7.21
N ILE A 652 -14.80 29.82 8.30
CA ILE A 652 -14.53 30.49 9.58
C ILE A 652 -13.36 31.49 9.42
N ALA A 653 -12.26 31.07 8.77
CA ALA A 653 -11.13 31.96 8.53
C ALA A 653 -11.50 33.17 7.67
N LEU A 654 -12.28 32.98 6.60
CA LEU A 654 -12.79 34.05 5.75
C LEU A 654 -13.71 35.02 6.52
N ASN A 655 -14.60 34.50 7.36
CA ASN A 655 -15.45 35.35 8.19
C ASN A 655 -14.66 36.20 9.19
N LEU A 656 -13.59 35.65 9.80
CA LEU A 656 -12.68 36.39 10.67
C LEU A 656 -11.90 37.50 9.90
N MET A 657 -11.71 37.31 8.59
CA MET A 657 -11.17 38.33 7.67
C MET A 657 -12.24 39.34 7.21
N LYS A 658 -13.48 39.26 7.71
CA LYS A 658 -14.66 40.05 7.29
C LYS A 658 -15.07 39.84 5.82
N LYS A 659 -14.73 38.70 5.23
CA LYS A 659 -15.13 38.26 3.88
C LYS A 659 -16.35 37.37 3.96
N ASN A 660 -17.46 37.92 4.44
CA ASN A 660 -18.64 37.14 4.81
C ASN A 660 -19.30 36.43 3.62
N ASP A 661 -19.36 37.06 2.44
CA ASP A 661 -19.96 36.44 1.25
C ASP A 661 -19.14 35.25 0.76
N GLU A 662 -17.80 35.35 0.77
CA GLU A 662 -16.92 34.23 0.45
C GLU A 662 -17.07 33.09 1.47
N ALA A 663 -17.23 33.43 2.76
CA ALA A 663 -17.44 32.44 3.83
C ALA A 663 -18.77 31.68 3.65
N ILE A 664 -19.86 32.38 3.35
CA ILE A 664 -21.17 31.77 3.05
C ILE A 664 -21.06 30.85 1.85
N HIS A 665 -20.41 31.29 0.76
CA HIS A 665 -20.21 30.47 -0.43
C HIS A 665 -19.43 29.16 -0.10
N ARG A 666 -18.41 29.19 0.78
CA ARG A 666 -17.70 27.97 1.21
C ARG A 666 -18.58 27.02 2.02
N LEU A 667 -19.47 27.55 2.84
CA LEU A 667 -20.45 26.73 3.56
C LEU A 667 -21.50 26.10 2.63
N GLU A 668 -21.92 26.82 1.58
CA GLU A 668 -22.79 26.26 0.54
C GLU A 668 -22.11 25.08 -0.16
N GLN A 669 -20.81 25.21 -0.49
CA GLN A 669 -20.04 24.10 -1.04
C GLN A 669 -19.93 22.93 -0.04
N ALA A 670 -19.71 23.19 1.25
CA ALA A 670 -19.72 22.16 2.28
C ALA A 670 -21.04 21.39 2.31
N LEU A 671 -22.18 22.11 2.21
CA LEU A 671 -23.53 21.53 2.19
C LEU A 671 -23.85 20.80 0.88
N THR A 672 -23.22 21.17 -0.24
CA THR A 672 -23.31 20.41 -1.50
C THR A 672 -22.62 19.04 -1.36
N VAL A 673 -21.51 18.97 -0.63
CA VAL A 673 -20.80 17.72 -0.36
C VAL A 673 -21.55 16.86 0.66
N SER A 674 -22.08 17.47 1.73
CA SER A 674 -22.85 16.79 2.76
C SER A 674 -23.95 17.68 3.31
N THR A 675 -25.18 17.38 2.94
CA THR A 675 -26.39 18.07 3.40
C THR A 675 -26.67 17.88 4.90
N ASN A 676 -26.00 16.93 5.56
CA ASN A 676 -26.20 16.59 6.97
C ASN A 676 -25.07 17.10 7.88
N SER A 677 -24.33 18.12 7.45
CA SER A 677 -23.25 18.69 8.27
C SER A 677 -23.76 19.68 9.30
N VAL A 678 -23.87 19.24 10.53
CA VAL A 678 -24.24 20.14 11.69
C VAL A 678 -23.32 21.37 11.78
N PRO A 679 -21.96 21.24 11.69
CA PRO A 679 -21.09 22.41 11.73
C PRO A 679 -21.32 23.39 10.57
N ALA A 680 -21.62 22.89 9.37
CA ALA A 680 -21.88 23.76 8.21
C ALA A 680 -23.20 24.56 8.41
N HIS A 681 -24.28 23.90 8.82
CA HIS A 681 -25.54 24.55 9.09
C HIS A 681 -25.43 25.57 10.23
N LEU A 682 -24.71 25.22 11.32
CA LEU A 682 -24.57 26.12 12.46
C LEU A 682 -23.79 27.39 12.09
N ASN A 683 -22.66 27.23 11.35
CA ASN A 683 -21.90 28.40 10.90
C ASN A 683 -22.65 29.19 9.81
N MET A 684 -23.46 28.54 8.96
CA MET A 684 -24.34 29.25 8.01
C MET A 684 -25.32 30.16 8.75
N ALA A 685 -26.01 29.64 9.75
CA ALA A 685 -26.93 30.46 10.59
C ALA A 685 -26.18 31.63 11.23
N ARG A 686 -24.98 31.38 11.77
CA ARG A 686 -24.15 32.42 12.42
C ARG A 686 -23.73 33.53 11.45
N PHE A 687 -23.34 33.17 10.21
CA PHE A 687 -22.83 34.13 9.23
C PHE A 687 -23.95 34.90 8.49
N LEU A 688 -25.16 34.35 8.42
CA LEU A 688 -26.33 35.01 7.87
C LEU A 688 -27.02 36.00 8.87
N ALA A 689 -26.86 35.77 10.16
CA ALA A 689 -27.51 36.56 11.20
C ALA A 689 -27.20 38.08 11.15
N PRO A 690 -25.96 38.56 10.88
CA PRO A 690 -25.67 39.99 10.75
C PRO A 690 -26.45 40.65 9.61
N GLY A 691 -26.74 39.93 8.51
CA GLY A 691 -27.57 40.41 7.40
C GLY A 691 -29.07 40.39 7.66
N LYS A 692 -29.50 39.93 8.87
CA LYS A 692 -30.89 39.82 9.29
C LYS A 692 -31.76 38.92 8.37
N ASP A 693 -31.17 38.00 7.64
CA ASP A 693 -31.91 37.00 6.86
C ASP A 693 -32.45 35.90 7.78
N TRP A 694 -33.42 36.29 8.61
CA TRP A 694 -33.98 35.43 9.66
C TRP A 694 -34.63 34.17 9.09
N GLY A 695 -35.13 34.21 7.84
CA GLY A 695 -35.72 33.06 7.17
C GLY A 695 -34.68 31.97 6.95
N ARG A 696 -33.54 32.31 6.35
CA ARG A 696 -32.43 31.36 6.13
C ARG A 696 -31.78 30.95 7.45
N VAL A 697 -31.61 31.86 8.40
CA VAL A 697 -31.07 31.56 9.74
C VAL A 697 -31.92 30.47 10.41
N ARG A 698 -33.27 30.66 10.46
CA ARG A 698 -34.21 29.69 11.04
C ARG A 698 -34.13 28.34 10.31
N HIS A 699 -34.10 28.35 8.99
CA HIS A 699 -33.95 27.13 8.18
C HIS A 699 -32.73 26.32 8.64
N HIS A 700 -31.55 26.92 8.70
CA HIS A 700 -30.33 26.22 9.06
C HIS A 700 -30.31 25.76 10.51
N LEU A 701 -30.86 26.54 11.48
CA LEU A 701 -30.99 26.11 12.88
C LEU A 701 -31.95 24.92 13.02
N ASN A 702 -33.06 24.90 12.27
CA ASN A 702 -33.95 23.75 12.24
C ASN A 702 -33.30 22.50 11.63
N GLN A 703 -32.43 22.65 10.63
CA GLN A 703 -31.64 21.51 10.13
C GLN A 703 -30.66 20.98 11.18
N VAL A 704 -30.05 21.88 11.99
CA VAL A 704 -29.20 21.43 13.11
C VAL A 704 -30.04 20.61 14.09
N LEU A 705 -31.20 21.12 14.54
CA LEU A 705 -32.04 20.42 15.51
C LEU A 705 -32.68 19.14 14.97
N ARG A 706 -32.89 19.04 13.66
CA ARG A 706 -33.30 17.77 13.02
C ARG A 706 -32.21 16.71 13.10
N LEU A 707 -30.93 17.10 12.98
CA LEU A 707 -29.78 16.22 12.98
C LEU A 707 -29.26 15.92 14.40
N ASP A 708 -29.35 16.91 15.29
CA ASP A 708 -28.90 16.89 16.68
C ASP A 708 -29.93 17.64 17.54
N PRO A 709 -31.00 16.94 18.00
CA PRO A 709 -32.14 17.55 18.71
C PRO A 709 -31.74 18.27 20.02
N ASP A 710 -30.65 17.82 20.64
CA ASP A 710 -30.19 18.36 21.93
C ASP A 710 -29.13 19.45 21.79
N ASN A 711 -28.92 19.99 20.59
CA ASN A 711 -27.90 21.00 20.32
C ASN A 711 -28.23 22.32 21.03
N ALA A 712 -27.60 22.55 22.17
CA ALA A 712 -27.86 23.70 23.03
C ALA A 712 -27.65 25.06 22.32
N GLU A 713 -26.63 25.17 21.46
CA GLU A 713 -26.36 26.41 20.71
C GLU A 713 -27.45 26.70 19.68
N ALA A 714 -27.95 25.69 19.00
CA ALA A 714 -29.04 25.85 18.04
C ALA A 714 -30.39 26.20 18.73
N ILE A 715 -30.67 25.57 19.86
CA ILE A 715 -31.87 25.87 20.68
C ILE A 715 -31.83 27.32 21.13
N GLU A 716 -30.73 27.79 21.72
CA GLU A 716 -30.57 29.15 22.18
C GLU A 716 -30.66 30.17 21.03
N ALA A 717 -29.98 29.88 19.91
CA ALA A 717 -29.98 30.75 18.75
C ALA A 717 -31.39 30.87 18.12
N LEU A 718 -32.13 29.74 18.04
CA LEU A 718 -33.49 29.74 17.48
C LEU A 718 -34.45 30.56 18.38
N GLY A 719 -34.38 30.43 19.70
CA GLY A 719 -35.18 31.24 20.65
C GLY A 719 -34.90 32.74 20.50
N LYS A 720 -33.64 33.15 20.26
CA LYS A 720 -33.29 34.55 19.97
C LYS A 720 -33.90 35.03 18.65
N VAL A 721 -33.88 34.23 17.61
CA VAL A 721 -34.46 34.55 16.29
C VAL A 721 -35.99 34.71 16.41
N GLU A 722 -36.67 33.83 17.15
CA GLU A 722 -38.11 33.90 17.37
C GLU A 722 -38.52 35.16 18.18
N ALA A 723 -37.73 35.52 19.19
CA ALA A 723 -37.95 36.75 19.95
C ALA A 723 -37.76 38.03 19.10
N MET A 724 -36.89 37.99 18.09
CA MET A 724 -36.63 39.11 17.17
C MET A 724 -37.65 39.21 16.01
N THR A 725 -38.38 38.14 15.75
CA THR A 725 -39.37 38.04 14.66
C THR A 725 -40.77 37.63 15.19
N PRO A 726 -41.36 38.34 16.17
CA PRO A 726 -42.66 37.98 16.68
C PRO A 726 -43.73 38.24 15.61
N GLY A 727 -44.21 37.19 14.98
CA GLY A 727 -45.29 37.27 13.98
C GLY A 727 -45.16 36.45 12.72
N SER A 728 -44.04 35.69 12.52
CA SER A 728 -43.86 34.83 11.34
C SER A 728 -44.10 33.33 11.60
N ALA A 729 -44.78 33.01 12.71
CA ALA A 729 -45.06 31.61 13.11
C ALA A 729 -46.41 31.07 12.59
N SER A 730 -47.11 31.81 11.67
CA SER A 730 -48.37 31.36 11.09
C SER A 730 -48.50 31.79 9.63
N GLN A 731 -47.78 31.09 8.75
CA GLN A 731 -48.16 30.88 7.36
C GLN A 731 -47.61 29.55 6.86
#